data_f7eb3d46029cfaacb2accf90d0e16d97
#
_entry.id   f7eb3d46029cfaacb2accf90d0e16d97
#
_cell.length_a   1.000
_cell.length_b   1.000
_cell.length_c   1.000
_cell.angle_alpha   90.00
_cell.angle_beta   90.00
_cell.angle_gamma   90.00
#
_symmetry.space_group_name_H-M   'P 1'
#
loop_
_entity.id
_entity.type
_entity.pdbx_description
1 polymer ?
#
loop_
_entity_poly.entity_id
_entity_poly.type
_entity_poly.pdbx_seq_one_letter_code
_entity_poly.pdbx_strand_id
1 'polypeptide(L)'
;YDVYTIVGIADASYYINYQRGATTLGTGRVSGFVYMLPDGFDTNYYTEIFVRLDQNDRIYSDVYKKKIEDLKTWAEPIAEQEAQNRYDSLKADAQQKVDDAQKELRDQTADARTDLEEAKQKLTDGQKELADGKEQIADAKKQLQQAKQTLAQKQTELNNGRAQLVDGRSQLEAGQVQLDSARAQLNAAIAAAQSAGSQAGAESGMSGSAASPAQLWQQLAQLDAQQAALDAQRNQLESSEAELTAGEKQLAAAKQELSSQEKQLNEQEQKLADAEKELADGQKEYEDGLQTLDEKTADAKEKIADAQKQIDEIQEPDVYVLGRDTNIGYASYENDSMIVAGIAKVLPFFFFLVAALVCMTTMNRMVEEQRTQIGVLKALGYSEARIMGKYLFYAGSAAWIGSVIGFLIGSTIFPTVIWNAYKIMYHMGDYELMFDPGLAAASLAVALLCSVGVTWLTCRYELMSTAANLIRPKSPKSGRRVWLEHIPLLWNHMSFLAKVSVRNVFRYKQRFFMMVIGIGGCTALLVTGYGIKDTIADIADMQYEEVQLYDMSVTLKEGYPAADAADFSELTEVLSESSEDWMPFCEIAMDLTGRSGVKTANVVIPQDTGAAQEYIRLRTEEGEDIPWPGEEEAVISAKLARKCGIRVGDTVTLRTEDGEKLKVKVAALSRNYIYNYVYISPETWKLDNGSDPVYKSIYIHASEGAQENRELSEKLLACDVVSAVAVNADMLSQINKMMGSLDAVVLLVILCAGALAFIVIYNLTNINITERIREIATIKVLGFRPKETASYVFRENVVLTALGTIVGLGAGICLHRFVIANI
;
A
#
# COMPACT_ATOMS: atom_id res chain seq x y z
N TYR A 1 -6.78 -25.95 -30.92
CA TYR A 1 -7.20 -25.65 -29.53
C TYR A 1 -7.05 -26.93 -28.72
N ASP A 2 -6.16 -26.90 -27.72
CA ASP A 2 -6.01 -28.00 -26.79
C ASP A 2 -7.14 -27.95 -25.76
N VAL A 3 -7.71 -29.14 -25.47
CA VAL A 3 -8.83 -29.27 -24.54
C VAL A 3 -8.31 -29.87 -23.25
N TYR A 4 -8.43 -29.14 -22.15
CA TYR A 4 -8.00 -29.60 -20.83
C TYR A 4 -9.19 -29.94 -19.95
N THR A 5 -9.04 -30.94 -19.10
CA THR A 5 -10.06 -31.32 -18.11
C THR A 5 -9.75 -30.67 -16.78
N ILE A 6 -10.69 -29.90 -16.24
CA ILE A 6 -10.56 -29.31 -14.90
C ILE A 6 -10.63 -30.42 -13.85
N VAL A 7 -9.56 -30.65 -13.13
CA VAL A 7 -9.46 -31.67 -12.08
C VAL A 7 -9.70 -31.13 -10.68
N GLY A 8 -9.68 -29.80 -10.51
CA GLY A 8 -9.91 -29.14 -9.22
C GLY A 8 -9.91 -27.61 -9.34
N ILE A 9 -10.37 -26.97 -8.28
CA ILE A 9 -10.32 -25.51 -8.10
C ILE A 9 -9.39 -25.25 -6.93
N ALA A 10 -8.46 -24.33 -7.09
CA ALA A 10 -7.46 -24.01 -6.08
C ALA A 10 -7.33 -22.48 -5.91
N ASP A 11 -7.00 -22.07 -4.71
CA ASP A 11 -6.61 -20.71 -4.41
C ASP A 11 -5.09 -20.58 -4.45
N ALA A 12 -4.60 -19.46 -4.91
CA ALA A 12 -3.18 -19.17 -4.95
C ALA A 12 -2.81 -18.16 -3.85
N SER A 13 -1.85 -18.50 -3.03
CA SER A 13 -1.29 -17.59 -2.01
C SER A 13 -0.65 -16.33 -2.62
N TYR A 14 -0.36 -16.33 -3.91
CA TYR A 14 0.12 -15.17 -4.65
C TYR A 14 -0.99 -14.13 -4.88
N TYR A 15 -2.23 -14.57 -5.06
CA TYR A 15 -3.39 -13.72 -5.31
C TYR A 15 -4.29 -13.59 -4.07
N ILE A 16 -3.75 -12.94 -3.03
CA ILE A 16 -4.53 -12.75 -1.78
C ILE A 16 -5.63 -11.69 -1.91
N ASN A 17 -5.56 -10.79 -2.91
CA ASN A 17 -6.60 -9.82 -3.21
C ASN A 17 -7.44 -10.32 -4.40
N TYR A 18 -8.69 -9.91 -4.47
CA TYR A 18 -9.52 -10.09 -5.66
C TYR A 18 -8.97 -9.34 -6.88
N GLN A 19 -8.18 -8.28 -6.66
CA GLN A 19 -7.32 -7.68 -7.68
C GLN A 19 -6.08 -8.56 -7.89
N ARG A 20 -6.12 -9.35 -8.96
CA ARG A 20 -5.03 -10.27 -9.27
C ARG A 20 -3.88 -9.65 -10.05
N GLY A 21 -3.96 -8.36 -10.34
CA GLY A 21 -2.96 -7.61 -11.08
C GLY A 21 -3.41 -7.17 -12.46
N ALA A 22 -2.54 -6.42 -13.12
CA ALA A 22 -2.72 -5.98 -14.50
C ALA A 22 -2.14 -7.00 -15.48
N THR A 23 -2.65 -7.00 -16.69
CA THR A 23 -2.13 -7.72 -17.85
C THR A 23 -2.13 -6.80 -19.05
N THR A 24 -1.28 -7.05 -20.02
CA THR A 24 -1.30 -6.36 -21.32
C THR A 24 -2.33 -6.95 -22.29
N LEU A 25 -3.15 -7.89 -21.86
CA LEU A 25 -4.12 -8.59 -22.68
C LEU A 25 -5.55 -8.36 -22.19
N GLY A 26 -6.48 -8.31 -23.13
CA GLY A 26 -7.92 -8.28 -22.87
C GLY A 26 -8.36 -7.02 -22.12
N THR A 27 -9.00 -7.19 -20.97
CA THR A 27 -9.49 -6.08 -20.13
C THR A 27 -8.36 -5.37 -19.33
N GLY A 28 -7.11 -5.68 -19.57
CA GLY A 28 -5.98 -5.19 -18.79
C GLY A 28 -5.89 -5.75 -17.37
N ARG A 29 -6.71 -6.74 -17.02
CA ARG A 29 -6.79 -7.34 -15.68
C ARG A 29 -6.74 -8.86 -15.70
N VAL A 30 -6.03 -9.43 -14.73
CA VAL A 30 -6.02 -10.88 -14.52
C VAL A 30 -7.35 -11.31 -13.88
N SER A 31 -8.24 -11.91 -14.69
CA SER A 31 -9.55 -12.38 -14.23
C SER A 31 -9.47 -13.73 -13.52
N GLY A 32 -8.53 -14.59 -13.91
CA GLY A 32 -8.33 -15.93 -13.35
C GLY A 32 -6.94 -16.46 -13.65
N PHE A 33 -6.63 -17.60 -13.11
CA PHE A 33 -5.39 -18.33 -13.36
C PHE A 33 -5.67 -19.82 -13.50
N VAL A 34 -4.79 -20.52 -14.20
CA VAL A 34 -4.86 -21.97 -14.40
C VAL A 34 -3.51 -22.57 -14.03
N TYR A 35 -3.51 -23.64 -13.24
CA TYR A 35 -2.34 -24.44 -13.00
C TYR A 35 -2.36 -25.63 -13.95
N MET A 36 -1.28 -25.79 -14.70
CA MET A 36 -1.09 -26.90 -15.63
C MET A 36 0.23 -27.62 -15.31
N LEU A 37 0.33 -28.86 -15.74
CA LEU A 37 1.62 -29.59 -15.69
C LEU A 37 2.61 -28.96 -16.68
N PRO A 38 3.93 -29.06 -16.43
CA PRO A 38 4.94 -28.51 -17.33
C PRO A 38 4.80 -28.97 -18.79
N ASP A 39 4.37 -30.21 -19.00
CA ASP A 39 4.14 -30.78 -20.34
C ASP A 39 2.98 -30.13 -21.11
N GLY A 40 2.18 -29.29 -20.46
CA GLY A 40 1.12 -28.53 -21.09
C GLY A 40 1.55 -27.15 -21.63
N PHE A 41 2.83 -26.80 -21.53
CA PHE A 41 3.39 -25.56 -22.04
C PHE A 41 4.37 -25.85 -23.19
N ASP A 42 4.17 -25.19 -24.32
CA ASP A 42 5.08 -25.24 -25.47
C ASP A 42 6.33 -24.36 -25.32
N THR A 43 6.70 -24.01 -24.11
CA THR A 43 7.82 -23.11 -23.80
C THR A 43 8.93 -23.83 -23.08
N ASN A 44 10.18 -23.58 -23.47
CA ASN A 44 11.40 -24.13 -22.84
C ASN A 44 11.96 -23.20 -21.77
N TYR A 45 11.23 -22.17 -21.35
CA TYR A 45 11.65 -21.18 -20.39
C TYR A 45 10.52 -20.83 -19.44
N TYR A 46 10.85 -20.36 -18.25
CA TYR A 46 9.89 -19.83 -17.30
C TYR A 46 9.92 -18.30 -17.34
N THR A 47 8.76 -17.68 -17.25
CA THR A 47 8.61 -16.22 -17.22
C THR A 47 8.83 -15.66 -15.84
N GLU A 48 8.62 -16.46 -14.80
CA GLU A 48 8.78 -16.04 -13.39
C GLU A 48 9.37 -17.18 -12.55
N ILE A 49 10.20 -16.82 -11.59
CA ILE A 49 10.76 -17.76 -10.59
C ILE A 49 10.33 -17.32 -9.19
N PHE A 50 9.55 -18.17 -8.50
CA PHE A 50 9.14 -17.93 -7.13
C PHE A 50 10.14 -18.52 -6.14
N VAL A 51 10.86 -17.66 -5.40
CA VAL A 51 11.78 -18.10 -4.36
C VAL A 51 11.08 -18.17 -3.02
N ARG A 52 11.00 -19.38 -2.44
CA ARG A 52 10.50 -19.59 -1.10
C ARG A 52 11.64 -19.73 -0.10
N LEU A 53 11.61 -18.94 0.94
CA LEU A 53 12.53 -19.08 2.06
C LEU A 53 12.00 -20.09 3.07
N ASP A 54 12.87 -21.02 3.47
CA ASP A 54 12.53 -22.06 4.45
C ASP A 54 12.69 -21.53 5.89
N GLN A 55 11.99 -20.46 6.23
CA GLN A 55 12.06 -19.83 7.55
C GLN A 55 10.73 -19.18 8.00
N ASN A 56 10.51 -19.23 9.33
CA ASN A 56 9.31 -18.77 10.01
C ASN A 56 9.30 -17.28 10.39
N ASP A 57 9.91 -16.40 9.61
CA ASP A 57 9.83 -14.96 9.87
C ASP A 57 8.44 -14.43 9.51
N ARG A 58 7.90 -13.58 10.36
CA ARG A 58 6.62 -12.95 10.07
C ARG A 58 6.77 -11.97 8.91
N ILE A 59 5.95 -12.17 7.89
CA ILE A 59 5.75 -11.22 6.79
C ILE A 59 5.49 -9.84 7.40
N TYR A 60 6.04 -8.77 6.81
CA TYR A 60 5.96 -7.37 7.24
C TYR A 60 6.83 -6.97 8.46
N SER A 61 7.62 -7.88 9.05
CA SER A 61 8.59 -7.47 10.06
C SER A 61 9.75 -6.69 9.43
N ASP A 62 10.34 -5.75 10.19
CA ASP A 62 11.53 -5.01 9.74
C ASP A 62 12.70 -5.95 9.43
N VAL A 63 12.78 -7.09 10.13
CA VAL A 63 13.76 -8.15 9.86
C VAL A 63 13.53 -8.80 8.51
N TYR A 64 12.27 -9.07 8.18
CA TYR A 64 11.92 -9.63 6.88
C TYR A 64 12.17 -8.63 5.75
N LYS A 65 11.71 -7.37 5.92
CA LYS A 65 11.94 -6.30 4.92
C LYS A 65 13.42 -6.12 4.63
N LYS A 66 14.26 -6.13 5.68
CA LYS A 66 15.70 -6.01 5.52
C LYS A 66 16.35 -7.20 4.82
N LYS A 67 15.95 -8.43 5.19
CA LYS A 67 16.41 -9.65 4.49
C LYS A 67 16.03 -9.66 3.02
N ILE A 68 14.83 -9.21 2.70
CA ILE A 68 14.38 -9.11 1.32
C ILE A 68 15.17 -8.05 0.56
N GLU A 69 15.48 -6.91 1.18
CA GLU A 69 16.29 -5.84 0.57
C GLU A 69 17.73 -6.31 0.31
N ASP A 70 18.33 -7.01 1.28
CA ASP A 70 19.67 -7.62 1.12
C ASP A 70 19.64 -8.71 0.02
N LEU A 71 18.55 -9.47 -0.07
CA LEU A 71 18.32 -10.48 -1.11
C LEU A 71 18.09 -9.87 -2.49
N LYS A 72 17.34 -8.77 -2.60
CA LYS A 72 17.17 -8.02 -3.85
C LYS A 72 18.50 -7.50 -4.34
N THR A 73 19.25 -6.83 -3.46
CA THR A 73 20.58 -6.29 -3.78
C THR A 73 21.56 -7.37 -4.24
N TRP A 74 21.40 -8.60 -3.76
CA TRP A 74 22.19 -9.75 -4.20
C TRP A 74 21.65 -10.37 -5.49
N ALA A 75 20.32 -10.44 -5.68
CA ALA A 75 19.69 -11.07 -6.82
C ALA A 75 19.71 -10.20 -8.09
N GLU A 76 19.56 -8.88 -7.94
CA GLU A 76 19.52 -7.93 -9.06
C GLU A 76 20.69 -8.07 -10.01
N PRO A 77 21.97 -7.96 -9.59
CA PRO A 77 23.08 -8.07 -10.52
C PRO A 77 23.26 -9.48 -11.09
N ILE A 78 22.74 -10.53 -10.44
CA ILE A 78 22.74 -11.89 -11.00
C ILE A 78 21.68 -12.03 -12.09
N ALA A 79 20.49 -11.48 -11.83
CA ALA A 79 19.40 -11.46 -12.80
C ALA A 79 19.75 -10.65 -14.04
N GLU A 80 20.33 -9.45 -13.84
CA GLU A 80 20.83 -8.62 -14.94
C GLU A 80 21.90 -9.35 -15.75
N GLN A 81 22.84 -9.99 -15.07
CA GLN A 81 23.91 -10.71 -15.75
C GLN A 81 23.39 -11.94 -16.48
N GLU A 82 22.42 -12.67 -15.92
CA GLU A 82 21.82 -13.84 -16.58
C GLU A 82 20.90 -13.44 -17.74
N ALA A 83 20.18 -12.34 -17.59
CA ALA A 83 19.42 -11.73 -18.67
C ALA A 83 20.33 -11.28 -19.82
N GLN A 84 21.44 -10.61 -19.49
CA GLN A 84 22.43 -10.20 -20.47
C GLN A 84 23.10 -11.42 -21.13
N ASN A 85 23.45 -12.45 -20.35
CA ASN A 85 23.98 -13.70 -20.90
C ASN A 85 22.97 -14.36 -21.86
N ARG A 86 21.69 -14.31 -21.52
CA ARG A 86 20.63 -14.84 -22.40
C ARG A 86 20.49 -14.00 -23.66
N TYR A 87 20.48 -12.69 -23.54
CA TYR A 87 20.40 -11.76 -24.63
C TYR A 87 21.58 -11.93 -25.59
N ASP A 88 22.81 -11.88 -25.04
CA ASP A 88 24.04 -12.06 -25.83
C ASP A 88 24.08 -13.43 -26.47
N SER A 89 23.64 -14.45 -25.78
CA SER A 89 23.49 -15.80 -26.28
C SER A 89 22.51 -15.90 -27.46
N LEU A 90 21.33 -15.27 -27.30
CA LEU A 90 20.30 -15.25 -28.35
C LEU A 90 20.75 -14.47 -29.58
N LYS A 91 21.37 -13.30 -29.34
CA LYS A 91 21.89 -12.42 -30.42
C LYS A 91 23.06 -13.04 -31.17
N ALA A 92 23.97 -13.68 -30.43
CA ALA A 92 25.09 -14.37 -31.03
C ALA A 92 24.67 -15.62 -31.81
N ASP A 93 23.72 -16.41 -31.28
CA ASP A 93 23.14 -17.56 -31.97
C ASP A 93 22.49 -17.16 -33.30
N ALA A 94 21.75 -16.05 -33.26
CA ALA A 94 21.12 -15.49 -34.46
C ALA A 94 22.18 -14.98 -35.45
N GLN A 95 23.20 -14.23 -34.96
CA GLN A 95 24.24 -13.68 -35.80
C GLN A 95 25.14 -14.79 -36.37
N GLN A 96 25.46 -15.82 -35.59
CA GLN A 96 26.26 -16.94 -36.07
C GLN A 96 25.54 -17.73 -37.17
N LYS A 97 24.20 -17.86 -37.09
CA LYS A 97 23.41 -18.44 -38.19
C LYS A 97 23.47 -17.61 -39.46
N VAL A 98 23.48 -16.30 -39.35
CA VAL A 98 23.60 -15.38 -40.48
C VAL A 98 25.03 -15.44 -41.02
N ASP A 99 26.03 -15.47 -40.14
CA ASP A 99 27.41 -15.43 -40.53
C ASP A 99 27.90 -16.77 -41.09
N ASP A 100 27.45 -17.90 -40.57
CA ASP A 100 27.77 -19.22 -41.15
C ASP A 100 27.08 -19.41 -42.50
N ALA A 101 25.85 -18.94 -42.63
CA ALA A 101 25.19 -18.89 -43.92
C ALA A 101 25.91 -17.99 -44.94
N GLN A 102 26.42 -16.84 -44.50
CA GLN A 102 27.24 -15.97 -45.37
C GLN A 102 28.57 -16.56 -45.76
N LYS A 103 29.21 -17.30 -44.85
CA LYS A 103 30.53 -17.87 -45.08
C LYS A 103 30.50 -18.99 -46.10
N GLU A 104 29.59 -19.93 -45.88
CA GLU A 104 29.44 -21.07 -46.78
C GLU A 104 28.98 -20.61 -48.17
N LEU A 105 28.09 -19.66 -48.27
CA LEU A 105 27.71 -19.04 -49.52
C LEU A 105 28.88 -18.37 -50.26
N ARG A 106 29.78 -17.72 -49.51
CA ARG A 106 30.95 -17.02 -50.06
C ARG A 106 32.01 -17.96 -50.61
N ASP A 107 32.36 -19.01 -49.85
CA ASP A 107 33.41 -19.95 -50.18
C ASP A 107 33.07 -20.77 -51.44
N GLN A 108 31.82 -21.16 -51.56
CA GLN A 108 31.34 -21.93 -52.68
C GLN A 108 31.16 -21.11 -53.98
N THR A 109 30.79 -19.84 -53.83
CA THR A 109 30.66 -18.98 -55.03
C THR A 109 32.01 -18.61 -55.63
N ALA A 110 33.03 -18.48 -54.76
CA ALA A 110 34.40 -18.18 -55.26
C ALA A 110 34.98 -19.33 -56.14
N ASP A 111 34.75 -20.58 -55.66
CA ASP A 111 35.21 -21.75 -56.37
C ASP A 111 34.45 -21.95 -57.69
N ALA A 112 33.15 -21.65 -57.67
CA ALA A 112 32.32 -21.78 -58.87
C ALA A 112 32.60 -20.74 -59.98
N ARG A 113 33.16 -19.56 -59.60
CA ARG A 113 33.55 -18.51 -60.56
C ARG A 113 34.89 -18.75 -61.24
N THR A 114 35.75 -19.47 -60.57
CA THR A 114 37.19 -19.65 -61.10
C THR A 114 37.28 -20.56 -62.27
N ASP A 115 36.31 -21.42 -62.43
CA ASP A 115 36.42 -22.43 -63.45
C ASP A 115 35.10 -22.67 -64.19
N LEU A 116 34.54 -21.66 -64.75
CA LEU A 116 33.21 -21.85 -65.41
C LEU A 116 33.23 -22.69 -66.67
N GLU A 117 34.35 -22.99 -67.25
CA GLU A 117 34.43 -23.85 -68.41
C GLU A 117 35.23 -25.18 -68.27
N GLU A 118 36.21 -25.22 -67.45
CA GLU A 118 36.58 -26.41 -66.72
C GLU A 118 35.52 -26.70 -65.69
N ALA A 119 34.61 -25.91 -65.65
CA ALA A 119 33.77 -25.44 -64.57
C ALA A 119 32.53 -26.27 -64.36
N LYS A 120 32.04 -27.09 -65.27
CA LYS A 120 31.09 -28.13 -64.94
C LYS A 120 31.57 -29.04 -63.84
N GLN A 121 32.88 -29.26 -63.87
CA GLN A 121 33.52 -30.12 -62.86
C GLN A 121 33.65 -29.35 -61.52
N LYS A 122 34.05 -28.10 -61.56
CA LYS A 122 34.20 -27.26 -60.35
C LYS A 122 32.86 -26.88 -59.73
N LEU A 123 31.84 -26.66 -60.55
CA LEU A 123 30.48 -26.42 -60.07
C LEU A 123 29.96 -27.64 -59.32
N THR A 124 30.30 -28.84 -59.80
CA THR A 124 29.96 -30.09 -59.12
C THR A 124 30.76 -30.28 -57.84
N ASP A 125 32.02 -29.86 -57.84
CA ASP A 125 32.87 -29.92 -56.66
C ASP A 125 32.47 -28.84 -55.62
N GLY A 126 32.17 -27.64 -56.09
CA GLY A 126 31.66 -26.56 -55.22
C GLY A 126 30.23 -26.86 -54.64
N GLN A 127 29.40 -27.56 -55.42
CA GLN A 127 28.11 -28.05 -54.83
C GLN A 127 28.31 -29.08 -53.73
N LYS A 128 29.36 -29.87 -53.80
CA LYS A 128 29.72 -30.86 -52.80
C LYS A 128 30.25 -30.18 -51.53
N GLU A 129 31.12 -29.16 -51.69
CA GLU A 129 31.64 -28.37 -50.55
C GLU A 129 30.52 -27.60 -49.81
N LEU A 130 29.52 -27.13 -50.60
CA LEU A 130 28.36 -26.48 -50.07
C LEU A 130 27.51 -27.44 -49.21
N ALA A 131 27.36 -28.71 -49.63
CA ALA A 131 26.62 -29.68 -48.84
C ALA A 131 27.32 -30.02 -47.54
N ASP A 132 28.60 -30.20 -47.57
CA ASP A 132 29.44 -30.52 -46.39
C ASP A 132 29.45 -29.35 -45.38
N GLY A 133 29.51 -28.10 -45.87
CA GLY A 133 29.45 -26.94 -45.01
C GLY A 133 28.07 -26.69 -44.39
N LYS A 134 26.98 -27.04 -45.11
CA LYS A 134 25.62 -27.04 -44.55
C LYS A 134 25.48 -28.02 -43.40
N GLU A 135 26.14 -29.18 -43.53
CA GLU A 135 26.13 -30.19 -42.45
C GLU A 135 26.85 -29.66 -41.18
N GLN A 136 27.99 -28.99 -41.36
CA GLN A 136 28.75 -28.39 -40.25
C GLN A 136 27.96 -27.28 -39.53
N ILE A 137 27.27 -26.46 -40.27
CA ILE A 137 26.44 -25.38 -39.68
C ILE A 137 25.21 -25.98 -38.94
N ALA A 138 24.62 -27.06 -39.48
CA ALA A 138 23.53 -27.76 -38.82
C ALA A 138 23.98 -28.33 -37.49
N ASP A 139 25.21 -28.85 -37.41
CA ASP A 139 25.79 -29.38 -36.17
C ASP A 139 26.13 -28.26 -35.15
N ALA A 140 26.68 -27.13 -35.63
CA ALA A 140 26.93 -25.97 -34.77
C ALA A 140 25.61 -25.38 -34.24
N LYS A 141 24.54 -25.31 -35.06
CA LYS A 141 23.19 -24.93 -34.64
C LYS A 141 22.63 -25.84 -33.55
N LYS A 142 22.87 -27.15 -33.69
CA LYS A 142 22.44 -28.13 -32.69
C LYS A 142 23.15 -27.92 -31.35
N GLN A 143 24.43 -27.66 -31.36
CA GLN A 143 25.20 -27.35 -30.16
C GLN A 143 24.74 -26.04 -29.51
N LEU A 144 24.49 -25.03 -30.35
CA LEU A 144 24.00 -23.75 -29.91
C LEU A 144 22.58 -23.83 -29.28
N GLN A 145 21.69 -24.62 -29.89
CA GLN A 145 20.35 -24.88 -29.36
C GLN A 145 20.39 -25.61 -28.01
N GLN A 146 21.33 -26.52 -27.83
CA GLN A 146 21.56 -27.19 -26.54
C GLN A 146 22.05 -26.19 -25.47
N ALA A 147 22.95 -25.29 -25.84
CA ALA A 147 23.45 -24.26 -24.93
C ALA A 147 22.34 -23.29 -24.51
N LYS A 148 21.43 -22.95 -25.45
CA LYS A 148 20.22 -22.16 -25.15
C LYS A 148 19.29 -22.84 -24.14
N GLN A 149 19.07 -24.14 -24.31
CA GLN A 149 18.22 -24.90 -23.38
C GLN A 149 18.81 -24.93 -21.97
N THR A 150 20.11 -25.09 -21.85
CA THR A 150 20.81 -25.07 -20.56
C THR A 150 20.71 -23.73 -19.87
N LEU A 151 20.85 -22.64 -20.64
CA LEU A 151 20.68 -21.27 -20.11
C LEU A 151 19.24 -20.94 -19.73
N ALA A 152 18.27 -21.45 -20.52
CA ALA A 152 16.85 -21.33 -20.18
C ALA A 152 16.49 -22.08 -18.89
N GLN A 153 17.10 -23.27 -18.68
CA GLN A 153 16.95 -23.99 -17.43
C GLN A 153 17.52 -23.21 -16.23
N LYS A 154 18.72 -22.63 -16.40
CA LYS A 154 19.33 -21.78 -15.35
C LYS A 154 18.54 -20.53 -15.06
N GLN A 155 18.00 -19.88 -16.11
CA GLN A 155 17.08 -18.77 -15.93
C GLN A 155 15.83 -19.17 -15.13
N THR A 156 15.35 -20.37 -15.42
CA THR A 156 14.21 -20.99 -14.72
C THR A 156 14.49 -21.19 -13.23
N GLU A 157 15.64 -21.74 -12.91
CA GLU A 157 16.08 -21.93 -11.51
C GLU A 157 16.17 -20.59 -10.76
N LEU A 158 16.74 -19.59 -11.43
CA LEU A 158 16.86 -18.25 -10.87
C LEU A 158 15.52 -17.55 -10.71
N ASN A 159 14.60 -17.71 -11.69
CA ASN A 159 13.26 -17.19 -11.58
C ASN A 159 12.47 -17.87 -10.42
N ASN A 160 12.66 -19.18 -10.22
CA ASN A 160 12.09 -19.90 -9.07
C ASN A 160 12.64 -19.39 -7.72
N GLY A 161 13.96 -19.13 -7.68
CA GLY A 161 14.60 -18.48 -6.52
C GLY A 161 14.01 -17.09 -6.24
N ARG A 162 13.81 -16.28 -7.29
CA ARG A 162 13.20 -14.94 -7.19
C ARG A 162 11.76 -15.01 -6.69
N ALA A 163 10.99 -15.95 -7.20
CA ALA A 163 9.61 -16.11 -6.79
C ALA A 163 9.47 -16.53 -5.32
N GLN A 164 10.36 -17.42 -4.85
CA GLN A 164 10.40 -17.79 -3.43
C GLN A 164 10.80 -16.60 -2.54
N LEU A 165 11.64 -15.71 -3.04
CA LEU A 165 12.01 -14.45 -2.37
C LEU A 165 10.82 -13.49 -2.26
N VAL A 166 10.06 -13.35 -3.36
CA VAL A 166 8.87 -12.49 -3.38
C VAL A 166 7.81 -13.01 -2.41
N ASP A 167 7.61 -14.35 -2.39
CA ASP A 167 6.66 -14.96 -1.45
C ASP A 167 7.11 -14.78 0.01
N GLY A 168 8.40 -15.04 0.29
CA GLY A 168 9.00 -14.81 1.60
C GLY A 168 8.86 -13.34 2.07
N ARG A 169 9.06 -12.38 1.16
CA ARG A 169 8.92 -10.93 1.45
C ARG A 169 7.51 -10.53 1.79
N SER A 170 6.57 -10.98 0.98
CA SER A 170 5.16 -10.72 1.15
C SER A 170 4.60 -11.33 2.45
N GLN A 171 5.11 -12.51 2.88
CA GLN A 171 4.79 -13.11 4.18
C GLN A 171 5.36 -12.29 5.36
N LEU A 172 6.56 -11.76 5.20
CA LEU A 172 7.18 -10.86 6.18
C LEU A 172 6.44 -9.53 6.31
N GLU A 173 6.05 -8.93 5.17
CA GLU A 173 5.26 -7.69 5.15
C GLU A 173 3.87 -7.89 5.78
N ALA A 174 3.20 -9.03 5.48
CA ALA A 174 1.94 -9.38 6.13
C ALA A 174 2.12 -9.60 7.64
N GLY A 175 3.20 -10.27 8.05
CA GLY A 175 3.55 -10.46 9.45
C GLY A 175 3.85 -9.14 10.16
N GLN A 176 4.55 -8.21 9.50
CA GLN A 176 4.82 -6.88 10.05
C GLN A 176 3.54 -6.08 10.28
N VAL A 177 2.64 -6.07 9.30
CA VAL A 177 1.37 -5.37 9.43
C VAL A 177 0.49 -5.96 10.53
N GLN A 178 0.49 -7.30 10.68
CA GLN A 178 -0.20 -7.94 11.79
C GLN A 178 0.44 -7.57 13.13
N LEU A 179 1.76 -7.56 13.19
CA LEU A 179 2.50 -7.17 14.39
C LEU A 179 2.28 -5.69 14.74
N ASP A 180 2.34 -4.82 13.73
CA ASP A 180 2.13 -3.38 13.91
C ASP A 180 0.68 -3.08 14.34
N SER A 181 -0.29 -3.80 13.76
CA SER A 181 -1.68 -3.69 14.19
C SER A 181 -1.87 -4.22 15.62
N ALA A 182 -1.26 -5.36 15.96
CA ALA A 182 -1.31 -5.94 17.30
C ALA A 182 -0.60 -5.02 18.32
N ARG A 183 0.54 -4.43 17.91
CA ARG A 183 1.29 -3.47 18.72
C ARG A 183 0.52 -2.17 18.94
N ALA A 184 -0.16 -1.70 17.91
CA ALA A 184 -1.01 -0.52 18.02
C ALA A 184 -2.23 -0.78 18.91
N GLN A 185 -2.89 -1.93 18.75
CA GLN A 185 -3.99 -2.35 19.64
C GLN A 185 -3.50 -2.51 21.09
N LEU A 186 -2.29 -3.05 21.26
CA LEU A 186 -1.70 -3.22 22.58
C LEU A 186 -1.32 -1.90 23.22
N ASN A 187 -0.66 -1.01 22.44
CA ASN A 187 -0.33 0.34 22.91
C ASN A 187 -1.60 1.12 23.24
N ALA A 188 -2.65 0.92 22.44
CA ALA A 188 -3.96 1.46 22.71
C ALA A 188 -4.54 0.89 24.01
N ALA A 189 -4.45 -0.41 24.23
CA ALA A 189 -4.89 -1.06 25.47
C ALA A 189 -4.06 -0.63 26.68
N ILE A 190 -2.74 -0.45 26.51
CA ILE A 190 -1.82 0.07 27.52
C ILE A 190 -2.19 1.50 27.90
N ALA A 191 -2.43 2.38 26.92
CA ALA A 191 -2.83 3.77 27.14
C ALA A 191 -4.22 3.86 27.80
N ALA A 192 -5.17 2.99 27.39
CA ALA A 192 -6.47 2.90 28.04
C ALA A 192 -6.35 2.35 29.47
N ALA A 193 -5.47 1.37 29.74
CA ALA A 193 -5.22 0.86 31.09
C ALA A 193 -4.51 1.91 31.96
N GLN A 194 -3.65 2.72 31.38
CA GLN A 194 -2.99 3.86 32.06
C GLN A 194 -3.98 4.98 32.37
N SER A 195 -4.88 5.28 31.46
CA SER A 195 -5.92 6.27 31.69
C SER A 195 -7.00 5.76 32.68
N ALA A 196 -7.30 4.45 32.67
CA ALA A 196 -8.20 3.83 33.64
C ALA A 196 -7.61 3.82 35.07
N GLY A 197 -6.28 3.61 35.19
CA GLY A 197 -5.59 3.64 36.48
C GLY A 197 -5.54 5.03 37.13
N SER A 198 -5.64 6.09 36.33
CA SER A 198 -5.67 7.46 36.86
C SER A 198 -7.07 7.90 37.32
N GLN A 199 -8.13 7.15 36.96
CA GLN A 199 -9.51 7.48 37.34
C GLN A 199 -10.14 6.57 38.40
N ALA A 200 -9.47 5.45 38.75
CA ALA A 200 -10.02 4.45 39.65
C ALA A 200 -9.98 4.80 41.16
N GLY A 201 -10.05 6.07 41.48
CA GLY A 201 -10.06 6.59 42.84
C GLY A 201 -11.43 6.86 43.43
N ALA A 202 -12.53 6.39 42.88
CA ALA A 202 -13.83 6.43 43.57
C ALA A 202 -14.93 5.64 42.85
N GLU A 203 -15.37 4.62 43.56
CA GLU A 203 -16.66 3.93 43.51
C GLU A 203 -17.07 2.99 42.38
N SER A 204 -17.24 1.79 42.89
CA SER A 204 -18.25 0.75 42.66
C SER A 204 -18.43 0.11 41.29
N GLY A 205 -18.01 -1.16 41.26
CA GLY A 205 -18.89 -2.24 40.84
C GLY A 205 -19.39 -2.24 39.41
N MET A 206 -18.52 -2.54 38.49
CA MET A 206 -18.90 -3.43 37.37
C MET A 206 -17.70 -4.25 36.92
N SER A 207 -17.83 -5.53 37.04
CA SER A 207 -16.89 -6.55 36.65
C SER A 207 -16.77 -6.59 35.13
N GLY A 208 -15.75 -5.95 34.63
CA GLY A 208 -15.24 -6.17 33.30
C GLY A 208 -13.74 -6.48 33.40
N SER A 209 -13.34 -7.67 32.98
CA SER A 209 -11.98 -8.15 33.11
C SER A 209 -11.07 -7.38 32.14
N ALA A 210 -10.51 -6.28 32.59
CA ALA A 210 -9.41 -5.64 31.90
C ALA A 210 -8.10 -6.35 32.30
N ALA A 211 -7.29 -6.70 31.33
CA ALA A 211 -5.99 -7.34 31.57
C ALA A 211 -5.12 -6.44 32.47
N SER A 212 -4.38 -7.02 33.38
CA SER A 212 -3.50 -6.23 34.26
C SER A 212 -2.42 -5.52 33.44
N PRO A 213 -2.02 -4.30 33.82
CA PRO A 213 -0.94 -3.60 33.15
C PRO A 213 0.34 -4.45 33.01
N ALA A 214 0.62 -5.31 33.96
CA ALA A 214 1.77 -6.25 33.89
C ALA A 214 1.62 -7.26 32.74
N GLN A 215 0.42 -7.76 32.51
CA GLN A 215 0.16 -8.66 31.39
C GLN A 215 0.25 -7.96 30.03
N LEU A 216 -0.20 -6.72 29.95
CA LEU A 216 -0.05 -5.90 28.73
C LEU A 216 1.42 -5.60 28.43
N TRP A 217 2.24 -5.29 29.42
CA TRP A 217 3.68 -5.13 29.26
C TRP A 217 4.39 -6.44 28.89
N GLN A 218 3.93 -7.54 29.45
CA GLN A 218 4.47 -8.85 29.07
C GLN A 218 4.09 -9.23 27.63
N GLN A 219 2.90 -8.88 27.18
CA GLN A 219 2.48 -9.06 25.79
C GLN A 219 3.25 -8.10 24.85
N LEU A 220 3.55 -6.88 25.28
CA LEU A 220 4.40 -5.97 24.50
C LEU A 220 5.82 -6.54 24.33
N ALA A 221 6.40 -7.06 25.40
CA ALA A 221 7.70 -7.72 25.35
C ALA A 221 7.69 -8.97 24.46
N GLN A 222 6.55 -9.68 24.38
CA GLN A 222 6.38 -10.80 23.46
C GLN A 222 6.23 -10.36 22.00
N LEU A 223 5.55 -9.24 21.74
CA LEU A 223 5.51 -8.62 20.42
C LEU A 223 6.89 -8.08 20.03
N ASP A 224 7.67 -7.53 20.95
CA ASP A 224 9.05 -7.09 20.69
C ASP A 224 9.98 -8.29 20.40
N ALA A 225 9.78 -9.42 21.08
CA ALA A 225 10.48 -10.66 20.75
C ALA A 225 10.05 -11.23 19.37
N GLN A 226 8.77 -11.10 19.01
CA GLN A 226 8.28 -11.44 17.68
C GLN A 226 8.81 -10.48 16.61
N GLN A 227 8.92 -9.18 16.93
CA GLN A 227 9.58 -8.21 16.06
C GLN A 227 11.05 -8.61 15.83
N ALA A 228 11.78 -8.94 16.91
CA ALA A 228 13.16 -9.38 16.80
C ALA A 228 13.32 -10.69 15.99
N ALA A 229 12.34 -11.59 16.06
CA ALA A 229 12.31 -12.79 15.24
C ALA A 229 12.03 -12.48 13.76
N LEU A 230 11.07 -11.60 13.50
CA LEU A 230 10.79 -11.06 12.17
C LEU A 230 12.00 -10.28 11.61
N ASP A 231 12.71 -9.50 12.47
CA ASP A 231 13.95 -8.79 12.12
C ASP A 231 15.13 -9.77 11.83
N ALA A 232 15.19 -10.93 12.50
CA ALA A 232 16.18 -11.97 12.20
C ALA A 232 15.87 -12.68 10.86
N GLN A 233 14.59 -12.93 10.55
CA GLN A 233 14.15 -13.50 9.27
C GLN A 233 14.32 -12.53 8.09
N ARG A 234 14.13 -11.23 8.33
CA ARG A 234 14.44 -10.17 7.36
C ARG A 234 15.91 -10.19 6.98
N ASN A 235 16.82 -10.20 7.96
CA ASN A 235 18.26 -10.26 7.73
C ASN A 235 18.69 -11.50 6.93
N GLN A 236 17.99 -12.63 7.13
CA GLN A 236 18.28 -13.86 6.37
C GLN A 236 17.71 -13.76 4.93
N LEU A 237 16.54 -13.17 4.76
CA LEU A 237 15.98 -12.91 3.44
C LEU A 237 16.86 -11.94 2.64
N GLU A 238 17.38 -10.88 3.28
CA GLU A 238 18.37 -9.94 2.73
C GLU A 238 19.67 -10.64 2.30
N SER A 239 20.16 -11.58 3.11
CA SER A 239 21.32 -12.41 2.74
C SER A 239 21.06 -13.28 1.52
N SER A 240 19.88 -13.91 1.45
CA SER A 240 19.49 -14.74 0.30
C SER A 240 19.22 -13.89 -0.96
N GLU A 241 18.80 -12.63 -0.81
CA GLU A 241 18.66 -11.64 -1.88
C GLU A 241 20.02 -11.23 -2.43
N ALA A 242 21.03 -11.04 -1.55
CA ALA A 242 22.41 -10.80 -1.96
C ALA A 242 23.03 -12.00 -2.68
N GLU A 243 22.72 -13.25 -2.23
CA GLU A 243 23.16 -14.48 -2.92
C GLU A 243 22.49 -14.66 -4.29
N LEU A 244 21.18 -14.36 -4.43
CA LEU A 244 20.47 -14.42 -5.70
C LEU A 244 21.01 -13.35 -6.68
N THR A 245 21.26 -12.11 -6.17
CA THR A 245 21.89 -11.04 -6.96
C THR A 245 23.27 -11.43 -7.52
N ALA A 246 24.07 -12.18 -6.73
CA ALA A 246 25.36 -12.68 -7.20
C ALA A 246 25.21 -13.78 -8.27
N GLY A 247 24.23 -14.71 -8.14
CA GLY A 247 23.90 -15.73 -9.14
C GLY A 247 23.34 -15.12 -10.43
N GLU A 248 22.51 -14.09 -10.34
CA GLU A 248 22.00 -13.34 -11.50
C GLU A 248 23.13 -12.63 -12.28
N LYS A 249 24.14 -12.14 -11.56
CA LYS A 249 25.36 -11.58 -12.17
C LYS A 249 26.18 -12.63 -12.93
N GLN A 250 26.27 -13.83 -12.36
CA GLN A 250 26.96 -14.93 -13.03
C GLN A 250 26.20 -15.44 -14.26
N LEU A 251 24.87 -15.53 -14.19
CA LEU A 251 24.05 -15.94 -15.34
C LEU A 251 24.06 -14.88 -16.44
N ALA A 252 24.08 -13.55 -16.08
CA ALA A 252 24.21 -12.49 -17.08
C ALA A 252 25.53 -12.57 -17.85
N ALA A 253 26.66 -12.89 -17.17
CA ALA A 253 27.93 -13.11 -17.85
C ALA A 253 27.92 -14.34 -18.76
N ALA A 254 27.28 -15.46 -18.30
CA ALA A 254 27.17 -16.66 -19.13
C ALA A 254 26.23 -16.47 -20.34
N LYS A 255 25.18 -15.62 -20.21
CA LYS A 255 24.34 -15.21 -21.34
C LYS A 255 25.08 -14.35 -22.35
N GLN A 256 25.97 -13.48 -21.86
CA GLN A 256 26.83 -12.66 -22.72
C GLN A 256 27.84 -13.51 -23.51
N GLU A 257 28.39 -14.52 -22.85
CA GLU A 257 29.29 -15.49 -23.52
C GLU A 257 28.55 -16.28 -24.60
N LEU A 258 27.39 -16.82 -24.30
CA LEU A 258 26.57 -17.60 -25.25
C LEU A 258 26.09 -16.74 -26.42
N SER A 259 25.70 -15.47 -26.18
CA SER A 259 25.35 -14.51 -27.22
C SER A 259 26.51 -14.19 -28.15
N SER A 260 27.73 -14.16 -27.61
CA SER A 260 28.95 -14.02 -28.39
C SER A 260 29.14 -15.21 -29.33
N GLN A 261 28.87 -16.44 -28.88
CA GLN A 261 28.92 -17.66 -29.69
C GLN A 261 27.78 -17.71 -30.72
N GLU A 262 26.60 -17.26 -30.40
CA GLU A 262 25.44 -17.15 -31.29
C GLU A 262 25.68 -16.14 -32.42
N LYS A 263 26.33 -15.04 -32.10
CA LYS A 263 26.78 -14.07 -33.08
C LYS A 263 27.75 -14.67 -34.07
N GLN A 264 28.68 -15.47 -33.57
CA GLN A 264 29.66 -16.17 -34.45
C GLN A 264 28.97 -17.20 -35.36
N LEU A 265 27.96 -17.92 -34.91
CA LEU A 265 27.25 -18.90 -35.71
C LEU A 265 26.39 -18.24 -36.82
N ASN A 266 25.69 -17.14 -36.48
CA ASN A 266 24.91 -16.42 -37.48
C ASN A 266 25.75 -15.66 -38.49
N GLU A 267 26.96 -15.19 -38.07
CA GLU A 267 27.97 -14.68 -39.01
C GLU A 267 28.47 -15.77 -39.94
N GLN A 268 28.53 -17.02 -39.49
CA GLN A 268 28.85 -18.17 -40.35
C GLN A 268 27.70 -18.55 -41.30
N GLU A 269 26.45 -18.47 -40.85
CA GLU A 269 25.27 -18.68 -41.71
C GLU A 269 25.14 -17.65 -42.82
N GLN A 270 25.47 -16.39 -42.50
CA GLN A 270 25.43 -15.32 -43.47
C GLN A 270 26.53 -15.51 -44.52
N LYS A 271 27.73 -16.01 -44.11
CA LYS A 271 28.79 -16.39 -45.02
C LYS A 271 28.43 -17.58 -45.91
N LEU A 272 27.66 -18.55 -45.36
CA LEU A 272 27.14 -19.67 -46.13
C LEU A 272 26.11 -19.23 -47.20
N ALA A 273 25.25 -18.31 -46.87
CA ALA A 273 24.28 -17.76 -47.79
C ALA A 273 24.95 -16.93 -48.93
N ASP A 274 26.05 -16.26 -48.62
CA ASP A 274 26.84 -15.55 -49.62
C ASP A 274 27.55 -16.52 -50.58
N ALA A 275 28.06 -17.64 -50.08
CA ALA A 275 28.67 -18.69 -50.91
C ALA A 275 27.64 -19.44 -51.80
N GLU A 276 26.41 -19.65 -51.27
CA GLU A 276 25.29 -20.21 -52.02
C GLU A 276 24.87 -19.33 -53.20
N LYS A 277 25.00 -18.01 -53.04
CA LYS A 277 24.76 -17.03 -54.09
C LYS A 277 25.78 -17.07 -55.21
N GLU A 278 27.05 -17.13 -54.87
CA GLU A 278 28.12 -17.21 -55.85
C GLU A 278 28.03 -18.48 -56.71
N LEU A 279 27.66 -19.59 -56.06
CA LEU A 279 27.48 -20.84 -56.78
C LEU A 279 26.27 -20.73 -57.75
N ALA A 280 25.26 -20.00 -57.36
CA ALA A 280 24.07 -19.77 -58.14
C ALA A 280 24.36 -18.83 -59.34
N ASP A 281 25.16 -17.79 -59.10
CA ASP A 281 25.56 -16.83 -60.14
C ASP A 281 26.51 -17.52 -61.15
N GLY A 282 27.38 -18.42 -60.69
CA GLY A 282 28.26 -19.25 -61.59
C GLY A 282 27.48 -20.25 -62.43
N GLN A 283 26.40 -20.80 -61.88
CA GLN A 283 25.53 -21.71 -62.62
C GLN A 283 24.71 -20.99 -63.68
N LYS A 284 24.29 -19.79 -63.41
CA LYS A 284 23.56 -18.94 -64.36
C LYS A 284 24.40 -18.49 -65.54
N GLU A 285 25.66 -18.17 -65.30
CA GLU A 285 26.61 -17.75 -66.32
C GLU A 285 26.87 -18.86 -67.34
N TYR A 286 26.74 -20.09 -66.89
CA TYR A 286 27.05 -21.23 -67.71
C TYR A 286 25.86 -21.72 -68.58
N GLU A 287 24.63 -21.56 -68.18
CA GLU A 287 23.50 -22.26 -68.78
C GLU A 287 22.22 -21.42 -68.94
N ASP A 288 22.24 -20.14 -69.26
CA ASP A 288 21.00 -19.37 -69.21
C ASP A 288 20.23 -19.51 -67.86
N GLY A 289 20.80 -20.31 -66.95
CA GLY A 289 20.34 -20.53 -65.60
C GLY A 289 20.75 -19.43 -64.65
N LEU A 290 21.62 -18.49 -65.10
CA LEU A 290 22.03 -17.32 -64.30
C LEU A 290 20.88 -16.52 -63.77
N GLN A 291 19.83 -16.38 -64.57
CA GLN A 291 18.66 -15.61 -64.12
C GLN A 291 17.88 -16.32 -62.99
N THR A 292 17.78 -17.69 -63.07
CA THR A 292 17.15 -18.48 -61.99
C THR A 292 17.99 -18.52 -60.72
N LEU A 293 19.28 -18.44 -60.88
CA LEU A 293 20.20 -18.38 -59.71
C LEU A 293 20.28 -16.98 -59.11
N ASP A 294 20.23 -15.93 -59.92
CA ASP A 294 20.14 -14.54 -59.40
C ASP A 294 18.85 -14.29 -58.65
N GLU A 295 17.72 -14.82 -59.13
CA GLU A 295 16.44 -14.77 -58.40
C GLU A 295 16.52 -15.51 -57.07
N LYS A 296 17.12 -16.72 -57.04
CA LYS A 296 17.31 -17.49 -55.81
C LYS A 296 18.28 -16.81 -54.84
N THR A 297 19.25 -16.12 -55.38
CA THR A 297 20.25 -15.38 -54.61
C THR A 297 19.67 -14.08 -54.01
N ALA A 298 18.78 -13.40 -54.73
CA ALA A 298 18.06 -12.24 -54.23
C ALA A 298 17.14 -12.63 -53.07
N ASP A 299 16.35 -13.73 -53.21
CA ASP A 299 15.49 -14.26 -52.17
C ASP A 299 16.26 -14.72 -50.91
N ALA A 300 17.43 -15.33 -51.10
CA ALA A 300 18.30 -15.71 -49.98
C ALA A 300 18.91 -14.51 -49.25
N LYS A 301 19.25 -13.46 -50.00
CA LYS A 301 19.75 -12.22 -49.42
C LYS A 301 18.67 -11.44 -48.67
N GLU A 302 17.45 -11.41 -49.20
CA GLU A 302 16.30 -10.82 -48.52
C GLU A 302 16.03 -11.53 -47.21
N LYS A 303 16.02 -12.86 -47.20
CA LYS A 303 15.90 -13.66 -45.98
C LYS A 303 17.02 -13.45 -44.96
N ILE A 304 18.25 -13.28 -45.44
CA ILE A 304 19.42 -12.96 -44.59
C ILE A 304 19.35 -11.52 -44.06
N ALA A 305 18.88 -10.59 -44.87
CA ALA A 305 18.69 -9.22 -44.45
C ALA A 305 17.52 -9.11 -43.45
N ASP A 306 16.42 -9.84 -43.66
CA ASP A 306 15.31 -9.96 -42.71
C ASP A 306 15.74 -10.63 -41.40
N ALA A 307 16.57 -11.68 -41.51
CA ALA A 307 17.14 -12.32 -40.32
C ALA A 307 18.07 -11.37 -39.55
N GLN A 308 18.90 -10.59 -40.26
CA GLN A 308 19.75 -9.58 -39.65
C GLN A 308 18.94 -8.46 -39.01
N LYS A 309 17.89 -7.99 -39.68
CA LYS A 309 16.96 -7.01 -39.16
C LYS A 309 16.27 -7.53 -37.89
N GLN A 310 15.82 -8.78 -37.88
CA GLN A 310 15.25 -9.40 -36.67
C GLN A 310 16.27 -9.50 -35.52
N ILE A 311 17.58 -9.68 -35.86
CA ILE A 311 18.64 -9.68 -34.82
C ILE A 311 18.85 -8.28 -34.24
N ASP A 312 18.81 -7.27 -35.10
CA ASP A 312 18.98 -5.87 -34.69
C ASP A 312 17.77 -5.36 -33.88
N GLU A 313 16.59 -5.93 -34.11
CA GLU A 313 15.35 -5.65 -33.39
C GLU A 313 15.21 -6.42 -32.05
N ILE A 314 16.12 -7.35 -31.73
CA ILE A 314 16.11 -8.02 -30.42
C ILE A 314 16.41 -6.98 -29.33
N GLN A 315 15.42 -6.69 -28.52
CA GLN A 315 15.54 -5.75 -27.40
C GLN A 315 16.34 -6.37 -26.24
N GLU A 316 17.06 -5.53 -25.52
CA GLU A 316 17.73 -5.92 -24.29
C GLU A 316 16.69 -6.38 -23.24
N PRO A 317 16.97 -7.47 -22.51
CA PRO A 317 16.01 -7.99 -21.55
C PRO A 317 15.94 -7.13 -20.31
N ASP A 318 14.74 -6.70 -19.94
CA ASP A 318 14.45 -6.12 -18.65
C ASP A 318 14.41 -7.18 -17.54
N VAL A 319 15.05 -6.90 -16.43
CA VAL A 319 15.11 -7.80 -15.29
C VAL A 319 14.46 -7.18 -14.07
N TYR A 320 13.46 -7.86 -13.54
CA TYR A 320 12.71 -7.40 -12.38
C TYR A 320 12.87 -8.36 -11.19
N VAL A 321 13.54 -7.91 -10.15
CA VAL A 321 13.59 -8.60 -8.86
C VAL A 321 12.50 -8.03 -7.96
N LEU A 322 11.32 -8.62 -8.08
CA LEU A 322 10.13 -8.14 -7.41
C LEU A 322 10.03 -8.73 -6.00
N GLY A 323 9.64 -7.90 -5.05
CA GLY A 323 9.30 -8.32 -3.71
C GLY A 323 7.79 -8.44 -3.53
N ARG A 324 7.35 -8.90 -2.37
CA ARG A 324 5.93 -8.86 -2.02
C ARG A 324 5.35 -7.45 -1.90
N ASP A 325 6.21 -6.47 -1.70
CA ASP A 325 5.89 -5.04 -1.70
C ASP A 325 5.37 -4.54 -3.06
N THR A 326 5.74 -5.22 -4.15
CA THR A 326 5.21 -4.94 -5.49
C THR A 326 3.92 -5.72 -5.80
N ASN A 327 3.63 -6.78 -5.05
CA ASN A 327 2.37 -7.49 -5.21
C ASN A 327 1.22 -6.68 -4.62
N ILE A 328 0.27 -6.28 -5.48
CA ILE A 328 -0.86 -5.41 -5.13
C ILE A 328 -1.64 -5.94 -3.92
N GLY A 329 -1.86 -7.24 -3.84
CA GLY A 329 -2.61 -7.86 -2.74
C GLY A 329 -1.91 -7.68 -1.40
N TYR A 330 -0.63 -7.96 -1.35
CA TYR A 330 0.16 -7.87 -0.13
C TYR A 330 0.45 -6.42 0.28
N ALA A 331 0.74 -5.54 -0.69
CA ALA A 331 0.93 -4.12 -0.44
C ALA A 331 -0.36 -3.44 0.08
N SER A 332 -1.50 -3.77 -0.51
CA SER A 332 -2.81 -3.28 -0.04
C SER A 332 -3.11 -3.76 1.37
N TYR A 333 -2.86 -5.05 1.66
CA TYR A 333 -3.08 -5.60 2.99
C TYR A 333 -2.16 -4.96 4.04
N GLU A 334 -0.89 -4.72 3.71
CA GLU A 334 0.03 -3.98 4.59
C GLU A 334 -0.51 -2.58 4.88
N ASN A 335 -0.93 -1.86 3.84
CA ASN A 335 -1.47 -0.51 3.98
C ASN A 335 -2.74 -0.47 4.84
N ASP A 336 -3.69 -1.35 4.58
CA ASP A 336 -4.93 -1.45 5.36
C ASP A 336 -4.64 -1.79 6.83
N SER A 337 -3.69 -2.70 7.07
CA SER A 337 -3.28 -3.04 8.42
C SER A 337 -2.55 -1.89 9.12
N MET A 338 -1.76 -1.08 8.39
CA MET A 338 -1.14 0.13 8.94
C MET A 338 -2.17 1.19 9.32
N ILE A 339 -3.24 1.35 8.54
CA ILE A 339 -4.37 2.24 8.89
C ILE A 339 -4.99 1.79 10.20
N VAL A 340 -5.32 0.50 10.33
CA VAL A 340 -5.88 -0.07 11.57
C VAL A 340 -4.90 0.06 12.73
N ALA A 341 -3.61 -0.17 12.50
CA ALA A 341 -2.55 0.01 13.51
C ALA A 341 -2.44 1.47 13.96
N GLY A 342 -2.58 2.43 13.05
CA GLY A 342 -2.62 3.86 13.37
C GLY A 342 -3.75 4.22 14.31
N ILE A 343 -4.96 3.75 14.00
CA ILE A 343 -6.15 3.90 14.86
C ILE A 343 -5.91 3.25 16.23
N ALA A 344 -5.38 2.02 16.23
CA ALA A 344 -5.15 1.24 17.43
C ALA A 344 -4.06 1.80 18.36
N LYS A 345 -3.14 2.62 17.90
CA LYS A 345 -2.15 3.33 18.75
C LYS A 345 -2.78 4.44 19.59
N VAL A 346 -3.81 5.10 19.08
CA VAL A 346 -4.39 6.30 19.69
C VAL A 346 -5.55 5.96 20.63
N LEU A 347 -6.41 5.02 20.25
CA LEU A 347 -7.60 4.63 20.99
C LEU A 347 -7.36 4.31 22.47
N PRO A 348 -6.37 3.49 22.86
CA PRO A 348 -6.17 3.11 24.25
C PRO A 348 -5.78 4.25 25.16
N PHE A 349 -5.07 5.23 24.66
CA PHE A 349 -4.73 6.41 25.46
C PHE A 349 -5.97 7.07 26.03
N PHE A 350 -6.98 7.31 25.19
CA PHE A 350 -8.24 7.91 25.63
C PHE A 350 -9.03 6.98 26.54
N PHE A 351 -9.07 5.68 26.24
CA PHE A 351 -9.79 4.72 27.09
C PHE A 351 -9.15 4.62 28.47
N PHE A 352 -7.85 4.52 28.57
CA PHE A 352 -7.18 4.48 29.88
C PHE A 352 -7.26 5.82 30.61
N LEU A 353 -7.19 6.95 29.92
CA LEU A 353 -7.38 8.27 30.51
C LEU A 353 -8.77 8.38 31.12
N VAL A 354 -9.81 8.01 30.39
CA VAL A 354 -11.20 8.05 30.87
C VAL A 354 -11.40 7.08 32.02
N ALA A 355 -10.88 5.86 31.94
CA ALA A 355 -10.99 4.86 32.99
C ALA A 355 -10.32 5.36 34.30
N ALA A 356 -9.14 5.96 34.19
CA ALA A 356 -8.46 6.57 35.32
C ALA A 356 -9.25 7.74 35.93
N LEU A 357 -9.86 8.60 35.10
CA LEU A 357 -10.71 9.70 35.57
C LEU A 357 -11.98 9.19 36.26
N VAL A 358 -12.64 8.17 35.74
CA VAL A 358 -13.81 7.52 36.37
C VAL A 358 -13.40 6.88 37.68
N CYS A 359 -12.26 6.17 37.73
CA CYS A 359 -11.73 5.59 38.96
C CYS A 359 -11.45 6.66 40.01
N MET A 360 -10.77 7.75 39.65
CA MET A 360 -10.43 8.86 40.54
C MET A 360 -11.67 9.46 41.21
N THR A 361 -12.71 9.74 40.42
CA THR A 361 -13.92 10.34 40.93
C THR A 361 -14.71 9.42 41.83
N THR A 362 -14.81 8.14 41.48
CA THR A 362 -15.49 7.13 42.26
C THR A 362 -14.78 6.90 43.59
N MET A 363 -13.46 6.78 43.59
CA MET A 363 -12.69 6.59 44.83
C MET A 363 -12.63 7.85 45.69
N ASN A 364 -12.53 9.03 45.10
CA ASN A 364 -12.69 10.30 45.86
C ASN A 364 -14.00 10.35 46.65
N ARG A 365 -15.09 10.00 45.93
CA ARG A 365 -16.42 9.97 46.58
C ARG A 365 -16.48 8.94 47.70
N MET A 366 -16.01 7.71 47.44
CA MET A 366 -16.00 6.62 48.42
C MET A 366 -15.20 7.01 49.68
N VAL A 367 -14.02 7.61 49.49
CA VAL A 367 -13.18 8.06 50.57
C VAL A 367 -13.84 9.24 51.33
N GLU A 368 -14.48 10.20 50.64
CA GLU A 368 -15.23 11.29 51.26
C GLU A 368 -16.44 10.80 52.05
N GLU A 369 -17.24 9.88 51.52
CA GLU A 369 -18.38 9.26 52.22
C GLU A 369 -17.94 8.50 53.48
N GLN A 370 -16.79 7.83 53.45
CA GLN A 370 -16.27 7.07 54.58
C GLN A 370 -15.29 7.88 55.45
N ARG A 371 -15.17 9.18 55.21
CA ARG A 371 -14.20 10.04 55.88
C ARG A 371 -14.27 9.98 57.42
N THR A 372 -15.46 9.94 58.00
CA THR A 372 -15.67 9.80 59.46
C THR A 372 -15.17 8.44 59.95
N GLN A 373 -15.44 7.37 59.20
CA GLN A 373 -14.94 6.02 59.52
C GLN A 373 -13.41 5.96 59.48
N ILE A 374 -12.85 6.57 58.42
CA ILE A 374 -11.38 6.68 58.30
C ILE A 374 -10.79 7.44 59.49
N GLY A 375 -11.43 8.56 59.89
CA GLY A 375 -11.01 9.34 61.03
C GLY A 375 -11.06 8.55 62.36
N VAL A 376 -12.10 7.75 62.54
CA VAL A 376 -12.25 6.86 63.73
C VAL A 376 -11.17 5.76 63.71
N LEU A 377 -10.93 5.10 62.60
CA LEU A 377 -9.89 4.07 62.47
C LEU A 377 -8.49 4.67 62.75
N LYS A 378 -8.25 5.88 62.24
CA LYS A 378 -6.97 6.62 62.48
C LYS A 378 -6.84 6.98 63.96
N ALA A 379 -7.94 7.42 64.59
CA ALA A 379 -7.95 7.71 66.04
C ALA A 379 -7.72 6.47 66.90
N LEU A 380 -8.18 5.30 66.45
CA LEU A 380 -7.95 3.98 67.10
C LEU A 380 -6.52 3.43 66.86
N GLY A 381 -5.65 4.17 66.15
CA GLY A 381 -4.26 3.77 65.95
C GLY A 381 -3.97 2.89 64.74
N TYR A 382 -4.95 2.68 63.84
CA TYR A 382 -4.68 1.95 62.58
C TYR A 382 -3.72 2.73 61.73
N SER A 383 -2.71 2.05 61.20
CA SER A 383 -1.78 2.67 60.25
C SER A 383 -2.44 3.06 58.94
N GLU A 384 -1.96 4.16 58.30
CA GLU A 384 -2.48 4.67 57.09
C GLU A 384 -2.43 3.62 55.96
N ALA A 385 -1.39 2.78 55.92
CA ALA A 385 -1.24 1.69 54.99
C ALA A 385 -2.35 0.62 55.14
N ARG A 386 -2.79 0.29 56.36
CA ARG A 386 -3.90 -0.66 56.61
C ARG A 386 -5.22 -0.09 56.17
N ILE A 387 -5.47 1.18 56.44
CA ILE A 387 -6.70 1.88 56.02
C ILE A 387 -6.77 1.96 54.50
N MET A 388 -5.63 2.35 53.87
CA MET A 388 -5.46 2.44 52.42
C MET A 388 -5.64 1.07 51.72
N GLY A 389 -5.13 -0.01 52.34
CA GLY A 389 -5.18 -1.37 51.78
C GLY A 389 -6.59 -1.83 51.43
N LYS A 390 -7.62 -1.42 52.23
CA LYS A 390 -9.05 -1.70 51.90
C LYS A 390 -9.46 -1.12 50.55
N TYR A 391 -9.08 0.13 50.33
CA TYR A 391 -9.46 0.83 49.08
C TYR A 391 -8.63 0.32 47.88
N LEU A 392 -7.35 0.07 48.08
CA LEU A 392 -6.49 -0.51 47.03
C LEU A 392 -6.93 -1.91 46.64
N PHE A 393 -7.31 -2.75 47.61
CA PHE A 393 -7.86 -4.07 47.36
C PHE A 393 -9.18 -3.99 46.56
N TYR A 394 -10.08 -3.09 46.96
CA TYR A 394 -11.34 -2.88 46.24
C TYR A 394 -11.12 -2.45 44.78
N ALA A 395 -10.33 -1.40 44.56
CA ALA A 395 -10.05 -0.90 43.23
C ALA A 395 -9.22 -1.91 42.38
N GLY A 396 -8.23 -2.54 43.01
CA GLY A 396 -7.36 -3.53 42.37
C GLY A 396 -8.09 -4.80 41.95
N SER A 397 -8.96 -5.34 42.83
CA SER A 397 -9.76 -6.53 42.49
C SER A 397 -10.75 -6.25 41.35
N ALA A 398 -11.40 -5.10 41.34
CA ALA A 398 -12.30 -4.69 40.25
C ALA A 398 -11.54 -4.51 38.93
N ALA A 399 -10.38 -3.84 38.95
CA ALA A 399 -9.53 -3.67 37.80
C ALA A 399 -8.97 -4.99 37.26
N TRP A 400 -8.57 -5.91 38.16
CA TRP A 400 -8.07 -7.23 37.78
C TRP A 400 -9.16 -8.05 37.06
N ILE A 401 -10.34 -8.19 37.68
CA ILE A 401 -11.47 -8.91 37.09
C ILE A 401 -11.86 -8.27 35.76
N GLY A 402 -12.02 -6.94 35.74
CA GLY A 402 -12.35 -6.18 34.54
C GLY A 402 -11.33 -6.36 33.42
N SER A 403 -10.05 -6.37 33.74
CA SER A 403 -8.96 -6.56 32.76
C SER A 403 -8.97 -7.96 32.15
N VAL A 404 -9.17 -8.99 32.98
CA VAL A 404 -9.19 -10.40 32.52
C VAL A 404 -10.39 -10.59 31.55
N ILE A 405 -11.59 -10.18 31.94
CA ILE A 405 -12.78 -10.33 31.10
C ILE A 405 -12.66 -9.48 29.81
N GLY A 406 -12.20 -8.22 29.92
CA GLY A 406 -12.03 -7.32 28.79
C GLY A 406 -10.97 -7.81 27.80
N PHE A 407 -9.86 -8.37 28.30
CA PHE A 407 -8.86 -8.99 27.45
C PHE A 407 -9.41 -10.21 26.72
N LEU A 408 -10.09 -11.12 27.38
CA LEU A 408 -10.67 -12.32 26.76
C LEU A 408 -11.71 -11.96 25.69
N ILE A 409 -12.58 -11.02 25.99
CA ILE A 409 -13.60 -10.54 25.03
C ILE A 409 -12.94 -9.77 23.88
N GLY A 410 -12.04 -8.85 24.19
CA GLY A 410 -11.38 -8.00 23.21
C GLY A 410 -10.48 -8.78 22.26
N SER A 411 -9.65 -9.69 22.78
CA SER A 411 -8.76 -10.51 21.97
C SER A 411 -9.50 -11.51 21.04
N THR A 412 -10.78 -11.73 21.27
CA THR A 412 -11.62 -12.60 20.42
C THR A 412 -12.46 -11.79 19.45
N ILE A 413 -13.23 -10.82 19.96
CA ILE A 413 -14.22 -10.09 19.13
C ILE A 413 -13.53 -9.17 18.11
N PHE A 414 -12.53 -8.39 18.53
CA PHE A 414 -11.92 -7.41 17.63
C PHE A 414 -11.20 -8.05 16.44
N PRO A 415 -10.31 -9.06 16.64
CA PRO A 415 -9.71 -9.74 15.51
C PRO A 415 -10.73 -10.39 14.58
N THR A 416 -11.79 -11.01 15.16
CA THR A 416 -12.84 -11.66 14.36
C THR A 416 -13.60 -10.67 13.48
N VAL A 417 -13.98 -9.51 14.02
CA VAL A 417 -14.70 -8.48 13.27
C VAL A 417 -13.83 -7.91 12.15
N ILE A 418 -12.57 -7.58 12.48
CA ILE A 418 -11.61 -7.04 11.49
C ILE A 418 -11.31 -8.09 10.41
N TRP A 419 -11.09 -9.35 10.80
CA TRP A 419 -10.85 -10.42 9.86
C TRP A 419 -12.02 -10.67 8.90
N ASN A 420 -13.25 -10.68 9.43
CA ASN A 420 -14.43 -10.82 8.60
C ASN A 420 -14.62 -9.65 7.63
N ALA A 421 -14.22 -8.44 8.02
CA ALA A 421 -14.18 -7.30 7.11
C ALA A 421 -13.12 -7.50 6.01
N TYR A 422 -11.94 -7.98 6.38
CA TYR A 422 -10.87 -8.24 5.42
C TYR A 422 -11.16 -9.40 4.47
N LYS A 423 -11.92 -10.42 4.88
CA LYS A 423 -12.38 -11.50 3.99
C LYS A 423 -13.23 -11.01 2.81
N ILE A 424 -13.78 -9.79 2.87
CA ILE A 424 -14.50 -9.18 1.75
C ILE A 424 -13.55 -8.78 0.62
N MET A 425 -12.32 -8.39 0.97
CA MET A 425 -11.31 -7.87 0.02
C MET A 425 -10.20 -8.88 -0.29
N TYR A 426 -9.87 -9.70 0.70
CA TYR A 426 -8.71 -10.59 0.63
C TYR A 426 -9.15 -12.04 0.69
N HIS A 427 -8.68 -12.81 -0.28
CA HIS A 427 -8.87 -14.25 -0.34
C HIS A 427 -7.79 -14.94 0.52
N MET A 428 -8.04 -14.97 1.82
CA MET A 428 -7.12 -15.58 2.79
C MET A 428 -7.86 -16.67 3.57
N GLY A 429 -7.13 -17.72 3.95
CA GLY A 429 -7.64 -18.80 4.79
C GLY A 429 -8.12 -18.33 6.17
N ASP A 430 -8.49 -19.26 7.03
CA ASP A 430 -8.93 -18.92 8.38
C ASP A 430 -7.74 -18.42 9.21
N TYR A 431 -8.00 -17.43 10.09
CA TYR A 431 -6.99 -16.88 10.97
C TYR A 431 -6.89 -17.70 12.26
N GLU A 432 -5.68 -17.84 12.78
CA GLU A 432 -5.45 -18.44 14.07
C GLU A 432 -5.51 -17.40 15.19
N LEU A 433 -6.35 -17.63 16.19
CA LEU A 433 -6.41 -16.82 17.41
C LEU A 433 -5.11 -17.02 18.20
N MET A 434 -4.18 -16.10 18.07
CA MET A 434 -2.94 -16.11 18.84
C MET A 434 -3.16 -15.44 20.21
N PHE A 435 -3.05 -16.22 21.27
CA PHE A 435 -2.98 -15.67 22.62
C PHE A 435 -1.55 -15.16 22.88
N ASP A 436 -1.44 -13.85 23.10
CA ASP A 436 -0.17 -13.21 23.45
C ASP A 436 -0.14 -12.91 24.96
N PRO A 437 0.58 -13.72 25.77
CA PRO A 437 0.67 -13.50 27.22
C PRO A 437 1.41 -12.23 27.59
N GLY A 438 2.30 -11.72 26.73
CA GLY A 438 2.97 -10.43 26.93
C GLY A 438 2.00 -9.26 26.83
N LEU A 439 1.12 -9.28 25.80
CA LEU A 439 0.05 -8.32 25.62
C LEU A 439 -0.96 -8.35 26.79
N ALA A 440 -1.34 -9.55 27.24
CA ALA A 440 -2.24 -9.72 28.37
C ALA A 440 -1.65 -9.17 29.67
N ALA A 441 -0.39 -9.45 29.94
CA ALA A 441 0.31 -8.94 31.11
C ALA A 441 0.50 -7.42 31.07
N ALA A 442 0.84 -6.86 29.92
CA ALA A 442 0.99 -5.41 29.74
C ALA A 442 -0.34 -4.68 29.93
N SER A 443 -1.43 -5.16 29.33
CA SER A 443 -2.76 -4.55 29.49
C SER A 443 -3.25 -4.61 30.94
N LEU A 444 -3.04 -5.73 31.63
CA LEU A 444 -3.36 -5.87 33.04
C LEU A 444 -2.50 -4.92 33.90
N ALA A 445 -1.18 -4.80 33.62
CA ALA A 445 -0.31 -3.90 34.35
C ALA A 445 -0.77 -2.45 34.23
N VAL A 446 -1.12 -1.99 33.02
CA VAL A 446 -1.61 -0.63 32.78
C VAL A 446 -2.97 -0.42 33.47
N ALA A 447 -3.91 -1.34 33.41
CA ALA A 447 -5.20 -1.24 34.07
C ALA A 447 -5.04 -1.16 35.60
N LEU A 448 -4.18 -1.98 36.21
CA LEU A 448 -3.88 -1.91 37.63
C LEU A 448 -3.19 -0.59 37.99
N LEU A 449 -2.26 -0.11 37.19
CA LEU A 449 -1.59 1.18 37.43
C LEU A 449 -2.61 2.32 37.37
N CYS A 450 -3.52 2.30 36.40
CA CYS A 450 -4.61 3.28 36.30
C CYS A 450 -5.62 3.20 37.44
N SER A 451 -5.88 2.02 38.02
CA SER A 451 -6.83 1.84 39.12
C SER A 451 -6.16 2.03 40.48
N VAL A 452 -5.16 1.19 40.79
CA VAL A 452 -4.49 1.16 42.10
C VAL A 452 -3.66 2.41 42.32
N GLY A 453 -2.95 2.90 41.26
CA GLY A 453 -2.15 4.11 41.33
C GLY A 453 -2.98 5.35 41.64
N VAL A 454 -4.10 5.50 40.93
CA VAL A 454 -5.03 6.62 41.16
C VAL A 454 -5.70 6.52 42.53
N THR A 455 -6.10 5.31 42.94
CA THR A 455 -6.67 5.08 44.28
C THR A 455 -5.66 5.43 45.37
N TRP A 456 -4.39 5.03 45.22
CA TRP A 456 -3.32 5.35 46.16
C TRP A 456 -3.14 6.86 46.27
N LEU A 457 -3.07 7.58 45.17
CA LEU A 457 -2.95 9.05 45.14
C LEU A 457 -4.13 9.71 45.88
N THR A 458 -5.35 9.26 45.59
CA THR A 458 -6.59 9.78 46.19
C THR A 458 -6.64 9.54 47.70
N CYS A 459 -6.41 8.29 48.12
CA CYS A 459 -6.41 7.93 49.54
C CYS A 459 -5.30 8.64 50.32
N ARG A 460 -4.08 8.72 49.74
CA ARG A 460 -2.95 9.41 50.39
C ARG A 460 -3.28 10.86 50.68
N TYR A 461 -3.92 11.57 49.77
CA TYR A 461 -4.29 12.99 49.95
C TYR A 461 -5.25 13.19 51.15
N GLU A 462 -6.27 12.37 51.30
CA GLU A 462 -7.20 12.46 52.45
C GLU A 462 -6.58 11.91 53.73
N LEU A 463 -5.80 10.84 53.69
CA LEU A 463 -5.13 10.22 54.85
C LEU A 463 -4.01 11.09 55.48
N MET A 464 -3.45 12.04 54.73
CA MET A 464 -2.53 13.03 55.31
C MET A 464 -3.22 13.96 56.32
N SER A 465 -4.54 14.03 56.31
CA SER A 465 -5.30 14.83 57.26
C SER A 465 -5.30 14.18 58.66
N THR A 466 -5.33 15.02 59.71
CA THR A 466 -5.42 14.52 61.08
C THR A 466 -6.75 13.85 61.36
N ALA A 467 -6.81 12.88 62.30
CA ALA A 467 -8.02 12.16 62.67
C ALA A 467 -9.16 13.13 63.10
N ALA A 468 -8.81 14.17 63.83
CA ALA A 468 -9.76 15.22 64.28
C ALA A 468 -10.39 15.97 63.11
N ASN A 469 -9.65 16.26 62.07
CA ASN A 469 -10.12 16.91 60.84
C ASN A 469 -10.96 15.98 59.98
N LEU A 470 -10.72 14.67 60.01
CA LEU A 470 -11.47 13.69 59.28
C LEU A 470 -12.86 13.40 59.86
N ILE A 471 -12.98 13.48 61.20
CA ILE A 471 -14.26 13.25 61.89
C ILE A 471 -15.17 14.47 61.76
N ARG A 472 -14.63 15.68 61.60
CA ARG A 472 -15.44 16.88 61.44
C ARG A 472 -16.03 16.98 60.01
N PRO A 473 -17.28 17.42 59.86
CA PRO A 473 -17.87 17.69 58.56
C PRO A 473 -17.04 18.72 57.82
N LYS A 474 -16.83 18.47 56.53
CA LYS A 474 -16.12 19.42 55.65
C LYS A 474 -16.96 20.70 55.51
N SER A 475 -16.33 21.84 55.77
CA SER A 475 -16.98 23.14 55.54
C SER A 475 -17.34 23.33 54.08
N PRO A 476 -18.52 23.92 53.76
CA PRO A 476 -18.88 24.19 52.40
C PRO A 476 -17.85 25.07 51.69
N LYS A 477 -17.44 24.70 50.46
CA LYS A 477 -16.52 25.52 49.65
C LYS A 477 -17.17 26.89 49.39
N SER A 478 -16.49 27.97 49.73
CA SER A 478 -16.98 29.35 49.47
C SER A 478 -17.11 29.56 47.96
N GLY A 479 -18.19 30.16 47.54
CA GLY A 479 -18.43 30.53 46.15
C GLY A 479 -17.43 31.63 45.70
N ARG A 480 -16.62 31.35 44.67
CA ARG A 480 -15.79 32.38 44.00
C ARG A 480 -16.56 32.87 42.76
N ARG A 481 -16.32 34.13 42.38
CA ARG A 481 -16.85 34.71 41.14
C ARG A 481 -16.32 33.89 39.94
N VAL A 482 -17.16 33.66 38.97
CA VAL A 482 -16.86 32.87 37.78
C VAL A 482 -16.43 33.83 36.66
N TRP A 483 -15.53 33.38 35.79
CA TRP A 483 -15.04 34.19 34.66
C TRP A 483 -16.17 34.73 33.77
N LEU A 484 -17.24 33.98 33.55
CA LEU A 484 -18.42 34.40 32.77
C LEU A 484 -19.13 35.64 33.43
N GLU A 485 -18.96 35.86 34.72
CA GLU A 485 -19.50 37.06 35.40
C GLU A 485 -18.86 38.36 34.94
N HIS A 486 -17.66 38.27 34.33
CA HIS A 486 -16.95 39.43 33.78
C HIS A 486 -17.46 39.79 32.38
N ILE A 487 -18.34 39.00 31.78
CA ILE A 487 -18.97 39.27 30.48
C ILE A 487 -20.43 39.71 30.73
N PRO A 488 -20.71 40.99 30.98
CA PRO A 488 -22.04 41.46 31.41
C PRO A 488 -23.13 41.22 30.36
N LEU A 489 -22.75 41.22 29.07
CA LEU A 489 -23.68 41.01 27.95
C LEU A 489 -24.31 39.60 27.98
N LEU A 490 -23.52 38.57 28.28
CA LEU A 490 -24.00 37.20 28.38
C LEU A 490 -24.65 36.94 29.73
N TRP A 491 -24.01 37.40 30.78
CA TRP A 491 -24.46 37.14 32.16
C TRP A 491 -25.85 37.75 32.46
N ASN A 492 -26.14 38.96 32.00
CA ASN A 492 -27.43 39.64 32.28
C ASN A 492 -28.60 38.97 31.56
N HIS A 493 -28.42 38.38 30.41
CA HIS A 493 -29.47 37.70 29.65
C HIS A 493 -29.71 36.26 30.11
N MET A 494 -28.89 35.69 30.99
CA MET A 494 -29.07 34.35 31.52
C MET A 494 -30.15 34.32 32.62
N SER A 495 -31.04 33.29 32.59
CA SER A 495 -32.01 33.03 33.68
C SER A 495 -31.30 32.73 34.99
N PHE A 496 -31.98 32.95 36.11
CA PHE A 496 -31.44 32.64 37.45
C PHE A 496 -30.91 31.22 37.55
N LEU A 497 -31.65 30.23 37.06
CA LEU A 497 -31.25 28.82 37.06
C LEU A 497 -30.02 28.58 36.21
N ALA A 498 -29.88 29.25 35.08
CA ALA A 498 -28.67 29.13 34.24
C ALA A 498 -27.45 29.73 34.93
N LYS A 499 -27.59 30.89 35.61
CA LYS A 499 -26.51 31.50 36.42
C LYS A 499 -26.03 30.58 37.54
N VAL A 500 -26.98 29.93 38.22
CA VAL A 500 -26.67 28.95 39.28
C VAL A 500 -25.97 27.74 38.70
N SER A 501 -26.44 27.19 37.57
CA SER A 501 -25.80 26.05 36.90
C SER A 501 -24.38 26.35 36.50
N VAL A 502 -24.10 27.50 35.87
CA VAL A 502 -22.77 27.93 35.48
C VAL A 502 -21.85 28.07 36.70
N ARG A 503 -22.32 28.72 37.76
CA ARG A 503 -21.52 28.82 39.02
C ARG A 503 -21.20 27.43 39.58
N ASN A 504 -22.11 26.49 39.51
CA ASN A 504 -21.90 25.13 40.02
C ASN A 504 -20.90 24.36 39.15
N VAL A 505 -20.99 24.46 37.80
CA VAL A 505 -20.06 23.85 36.88
C VAL A 505 -18.61 24.28 37.23
N PHE A 506 -18.35 25.56 37.37
CA PHE A 506 -17.02 26.09 37.66
C PHE A 506 -16.58 25.94 39.12
N ARG A 507 -17.51 25.71 40.04
CA ARG A 507 -17.23 25.40 41.45
C ARG A 507 -16.54 24.04 41.60
N TYR A 508 -16.94 23.05 40.79
CA TYR A 508 -16.41 21.70 40.81
C TYR A 508 -15.52 21.42 39.62
N LYS A 509 -14.36 22.14 39.51
CA LYS A 509 -13.42 22.07 38.40
C LYS A 509 -13.03 20.64 37.99
N GLN A 510 -12.83 19.76 38.97
CA GLN A 510 -12.43 18.39 38.75
C GLN A 510 -13.46 17.61 37.91
N ARG A 511 -14.76 17.80 38.20
CA ARG A 511 -15.86 17.24 37.42
C ARG A 511 -15.94 17.86 36.02
N PHE A 512 -15.79 19.19 35.96
CA PHE A 512 -15.76 19.92 34.70
C PHE A 512 -14.72 19.31 33.75
N PHE A 513 -13.47 19.25 34.18
CA PHE A 513 -12.41 18.69 33.35
C PHE A 513 -12.63 17.22 32.99
N MET A 514 -13.14 16.44 33.91
CA MET A 514 -13.40 15.03 33.66
C MET A 514 -14.50 14.83 32.59
N MET A 515 -15.62 15.59 32.66
CA MET A 515 -16.66 15.52 31.62
C MET A 515 -16.14 16.01 30.28
N VAL A 516 -15.45 17.12 30.25
CA VAL A 516 -14.92 17.69 29.02
C VAL A 516 -13.88 16.77 28.40
N ILE A 517 -12.98 16.19 29.18
CA ILE A 517 -11.97 15.25 28.67
C ILE A 517 -12.61 13.91 28.28
N GLY A 518 -13.52 13.38 29.10
CA GLY A 518 -14.15 12.10 28.82
C GLY A 518 -15.03 12.13 27.56
N ILE A 519 -15.96 13.09 27.52
CA ILE A 519 -16.87 13.24 26.36
C ILE A 519 -16.09 13.78 25.15
N GLY A 520 -15.19 14.75 25.38
CA GLY A 520 -14.34 15.30 24.33
C GLY A 520 -13.44 14.25 23.70
N GLY A 521 -12.84 13.37 24.50
CA GLY A 521 -12.05 12.24 23.99
C GLY A 521 -12.86 11.28 23.13
N CYS A 522 -14.07 10.91 23.59
CA CYS A 522 -14.96 10.06 22.78
C CYS A 522 -15.38 10.74 21.46
N THR A 523 -15.72 12.02 21.51
CA THR A 523 -16.07 12.80 20.31
C THR A 523 -14.87 12.94 19.37
N ALA A 524 -13.67 13.17 19.92
CA ALA A 524 -12.46 13.26 19.12
C ALA A 524 -12.16 11.96 18.37
N LEU A 525 -12.35 10.81 19.03
CA LEU A 525 -12.18 9.51 18.40
C LEU A 525 -13.19 9.25 17.28
N LEU A 526 -14.46 9.64 17.49
CA LEU A 526 -15.50 9.54 16.47
C LEU A 526 -15.17 10.40 15.25
N VAL A 527 -14.80 11.66 15.48
CA VAL A 527 -14.41 12.58 14.40
C VAL A 527 -13.18 12.06 13.64
N THR A 528 -12.22 11.49 14.35
CA THR A 528 -11.03 10.91 13.71
C THR A 528 -11.38 9.69 12.88
N GLY A 529 -12.22 8.78 13.40
CA GLY A 529 -12.62 7.57 12.68
C GLY A 529 -13.39 7.89 11.40
N TYR A 530 -14.41 8.75 11.47
CA TYR A 530 -15.13 9.22 10.29
C TYR A 530 -14.25 10.03 9.36
N GLY A 531 -13.42 10.93 9.90
CA GLY A 531 -12.53 11.76 9.08
C GLY A 531 -11.52 10.96 8.27
N ILE A 532 -10.98 9.87 8.81
CA ILE A 532 -10.09 8.95 8.06
C ILE A 532 -10.88 8.31 6.91
N LYS A 533 -12.07 7.78 7.19
CA LYS A 533 -12.92 7.18 6.16
C LYS A 533 -13.23 8.18 5.05
N ASP A 534 -13.73 9.35 5.39
CA ASP A 534 -14.11 10.39 4.43
C ASP A 534 -12.89 10.84 3.60
N THR A 535 -11.74 11.08 4.25
CA THR A 535 -10.52 11.48 3.54
C THR A 535 -10.06 10.45 2.51
N ILE A 536 -10.19 9.16 2.80
CA ILE A 536 -9.78 8.11 1.86
C ILE A 536 -10.81 7.95 0.73
N ALA A 537 -12.10 8.07 1.03
CA ALA A 537 -13.15 8.06 0.01
C ALA A 537 -13.02 9.27 -0.93
N ASP A 538 -12.82 10.47 -0.38
CA ASP A 538 -12.63 11.70 -1.15
C ASP A 538 -11.41 11.63 -2.10
N ILE A 539 -10.36 10.88 -1.74
CA ILE A 539 -9.17 10.69 -2.60
C ILE A 539 -9.55 10.04 -3.92
N ALA A 540 -10.40 9.01 -3.90
CA ALA A 540 -10.82 8.31 -5.10
C ALA A 540 -11.69 9.20 -6.00
N ASP A 541 -12.67 9.86 -5.41
CA ASP A 541 -13.55 10.78 -6.13
C ASP A 541 -12.75 11.95 -6.72
N MET A 542 -11.86 12.57 -5.94
CA MET A 542 -10.99 13.65 -6.41
C MET A 542 -10.04 13.21 -7.53
N GLN A 543 -9.51 11.98 -7.50
CA GLN A 543 -8.62 11.51 -8.55
C GLN A 543 -9.34 11.26 -9.87
N TYR A 544 -10.51 10.62 -9.83
CA TYR A 544 -11.22 10.17 -11.01
C TYR A 544 -12.34 11.10 -11.48
N GLU A 545 -12.74 12.10 -10.67
CA GLU A 545 -13.74 13.11 -11.07
C GLU A 545 -13.13 14.51 -11.25
N GLU A 546 -12.02 14.83 -10.55
CA GLU A 546 -11.43 16.17 -10.62
C GLU A 546 -10.10 16.24 -11.38
N VAL A 547 -9.29 15.16 -11.38
CA VAL A 547 -7.97 15.13 -12.03
C VAL A 547 -8.02 14.36 -13.35
N GLN A 548 -8.45 13.10 -13.33
CA GLN A 548 -8.58 12.26 -14.52
C GLN A 548 -10.03 12.29 -15.01
N LEU A 549 -10.29 13.14 -15.97
CA LEU A 549 -11.66 13.40 -16.45
C LEU A 549 -12.11 12.41 -17.54
N TYR A 550 -11.17 11.67 -18.13
CA TYR A 550 -11.50 10.65 -19.14
C TYR A 550 -12.18 9.42 -18.51
N ASP A 551 -13.05 8.77 -19.29
CA ASP A 551 -13.81 7.59 -18.85
C ASP A 551 -13.06 6.29 -19.06
N MET A 552 -12.28 6.22 -20.16
CA MET A 552 -11.51 5.04 -20.54
C MET A 552 -10.11 5.38 -21.00
N SER A 553 -9.19 4.44 -20.77
CA SER A 553 -7.84 4.45 -21.32
C SER A 553 -7.61 3.19 -22.14
N VAL A 554 -7.25 3.36 -23.42
CA VAL A 554 -6.90 2.29 -24.34
C VAL A 554 -5.38 2.23 -24.46
N THR A 555 -4.79 1.07 -24.29
CA THR A 555 -3.35 0.84 -24.52
C THR A 555 -3.18 0.15 -25.87
N LEU A 556 -2.32 0.70 -26.70
CA LEU A 556 -2.01 0.20 -28.04
C LEU A 556 -0.78 -0.73 -28.00
N LYS A 557 -0.73 -1.71 -28.90
CA LYS A 557 0.43 -2.57 -29.12
C LYS A 557 1.61 -1.77 -29.69
N GLU A 558 1.29 -0.90 -30.64
CA GLU A 558 2.22 0.02 -31.30
C GLU A 558 1.79 1.48 -31.11
N GLY A 559 2.67 2.43 -31.39
CA GLY A 559 2.34 3.84 -31.19
C GLY A 559 1.39 4.41 -32.25
N TYR A 560 0.54 5.36 -31.89
CA TYR A 560 -0.38 6.10 -32.75
C TYR A 560 0.29 7.41 -33.24
N PRO A 561 0.13 7.82 -34.50
CA PRO A 561 -0.24 7.00 -35.66
C PRO A 561 1.01 6.34 -36.28
N ALA A 562 1.01 5.04 -36.45
CA ALA A 562 1.95 4.46 -37.40
C ALA A 562 1.57 4.94 -38.82
N ALA A 563 2.55 5.41 -39.57
CA ALA A 563 2.31 6.16 -40.83
C ALA A 563 1.58 5.38 -41.95
N ASP A 564 1.36 4.08 -41.80
CA ASP A 564 0.69 3.19 -42.77
C ASP A 564 -0.52 2.50 -42.18
N ALA A 565 -1.40 3.25 -41.64
CA ALA A 565 -2.42 2.83 -40.72
C ALA A 565 -3.72 2.29 -41.37
N ALA A 566 -3.66 1.28 -42.19
CA ALA A 566 -4.84 0.48 -42.48
C ALA A 566 -5.40 -0.20 -41.22
N ASP A 567 -4.51 -0.62 -40.30
CA ASP A 567 -4.85 -1.29 -39.04
C ASP A 567 -5.46 -0.35 -37.99
N PHE A 568 -5.18 0.96 -38.06
CA PHE A 568 -5.82 1.96 -37.21
C PHE A 568 -7.18 2.47 -37.72
N SER A 569 -7.56 2.12 -38.95
CA SER A 569 -8.85 2.55 -39.53
C SER A 569 -10.04 1.99 -38.75
N GLU A 570 -9.98 0.71 -38.37
CA GLU A 570 -10.98 0.05 -37.55
C GLU A 570 -11.12 0.69 -36.16
N LEU A 571 -10.00 0.96 -35.47
CA LEU A 571 -9.98 1.63 -34.20
C LEU A 571 -10.57 3.04 -34.28
N THR A 572 -10.18 3.83 -35.29
CA THR A 572 -10.70 5.21 -35.50
C THR A 572 -12.18 5.21 -35.83
N GLU A 573 -12.68 4.20 -36.56
CA GLU A 573 -14.11 4.03 -36.84
C GLU A 573 -14.89 3.76 -35.54
N VAL A 574 -14.42 2.81 -34.73
CA VAL A 574 -15.04 2.49 -33.43
C VAL A 574 -15.03 3.70 -32.49
N LEU A 575 -13.91 4.44 -32.43
CA LEU A 575 -13.79 5.64 -31.62
C LEU A 575 -14.74 6.74 -32.09
N SER A 576 -14.82 7.00 -33.41
CA SER A 576 -15.70 8.05 -33.97
C SER A 576 -17.17 7.73 -33.87
N GLU A 577 -17.58 6.44 -33.89
CA GLU A 577 -18.97 6.03 -33.77
C GLU A 577 -19.47 5.92 -32.33
N SER A 578 -18.60 5.59 -31.39
CA SER A 578 -19.01 5.14 -30.06
C SER A 578 -18.43 5.96 -28.90
N SER A 579 -17.62 7.01 -29.18
CA SER A 579 -17.11 7.93 -28.16
C SER A 579 -17.49 9.37 -28.48
N GLU A 580 -17.57 10.22 -27.45
CA GLU A 580 -17.83 11.66 -27.60
C GLU A 580 -16.59 12.39 -28.07
N ASP A 581 -15.45 12.08 -27.49
CA ASP A 581 -14.14 12.64 -27.84
C ASP A 581 -13.01 11.70 -27.39
N TRP A 582 -11.85 11.78 -28.03
CA TRP A 582 -10.68 10.98 -27.69
C TRP A 582 -9.37 11.68 -28.09
N MET A 583 -8.30 11.42 -27.36
CA MET A 583 -6.98 11.96 -27.64
C MET A 583 -5.86 10.98 -27.31
N PRO A 584 -4.81 10.88 -28.17
CA PRO A 584 -3.61 10.12 -27.87
C PRO A 584 -2.74 10.78 -26.83
N PHE A 585 -2.20 9.95 -25.92
CA PHE A 585 -1.23 10.32 -24.91
C PHE A 585 -0.03 9.37 -24.95
N CYS A 586 1.12 9.91 -24.60
CA CYS A 586 2.31 9.12 -24.30
C CYS A 586 2.46 9.08 -22.78
N GLU A 587 2.48 7.89 -22.21
CA GLU A 587 2.73 7.68 -20.79
C GLU A 587 3.96 6.78 -20.64
N ILE A 588 5.01 7.30 -20.02
CA ILE A 588 6.31 6.62 -19.87
C ILE A 588 6.74 6.74 -18.42
N ALA A 589 7.20 5.61 -17.85
CA ALA A 589 7.86 5.63 -16.55
C ALA A 589 9.28 6.19 -16.68
N MET A 590 9.61 7.22 -15.91
CA MET A 590 10.94 7.82 -15.89
C MET A 590 11.39 8.09 -14.45
N ASP A 591 12.68 8.01 -14.23
CA ASP A 591 13.29 8.33 -12.94
C ASP A 591 13.54 9.82 -12.79
N LEU A 592 12.82 10.44 -11.86
CA LEU A 592 13.02 11.85 -11.48
C LEU A 592 14.10 11.96 -10.40
N THR A 593 15.16 12.66 -10.72
CA THR A 593 16.25 12.95 -9.78
C THR A 593 16.01 14.29 -9.08
N GLY A 594 15.79 14.25 -7.77
CA GLY A 594 15.67 15.44 -6.92
C GLY A 594 16.79 15.54 -5.89
N ARG A 595 16.71 16.56 -4.99
CA ARG A 595 17.73 16.79 -3.94
C ARG A 595 17.79 15.70 -2.88
N SER A 596 16.67 15.03 -2.63
CA SER A 596 16.52 14.03 -1.56
C SER A 596 16.49 12.59 -2.06
N GLY A 597 16.78 12.35 -3.34
CA GLY A 597 16.85 11.02 -3.94
C GLY A 597 16.18 10.94 -5.31
N VAL A 598 16.16 9.74 -5.85
CA VAL A 598 15.52 9.40 -7.12
C VAL A 598 14.19 8.72 -6.85
N LYS A 599 13.18 9.03 -7.65
CA LYS A 599 11.86 8.39 -7.61
C LYS A 599 11.31 8.25 -9.01
N THR A 600 10.76 7.09 -9.30
CA THR A 600 10.07 6.83 -10.56
C THR A 600 8.74 7.59 -10.59
N ALA A 601 8.43 8.19 -11.72
CA ALA A 601 7.20 8.90 -11.99
C ALA A 601 6.70 8.61 -13.40
N ASN A 602 5.39 8.59 -13.59
CA ASN A 602 4.78 8.52 -14.90
C ASN A 602 4.85 9.89 -15.56
N VAL A 603 5.58 9.99 -16.66
CA VAL A 603 5.63 11.18 -17.50
C VAL A 603 4.51 11.10 -18.50
N VAL A 604 3.63 12.10 -18.52
CA VAL A 604 2.45 12.16 -19.38
C VAL A 604 2.61 13.29 -20.39
N ILE A 605 2.49 12.95 -21.66
CA ILE A 605 2.65 13.83 -22.79
C ILE A 605 1.40 13.73 -23.68
N PRO A 606 0.58 14.76 -23.81
CA PRO A 606 -0.57 14.75 -24.70
C PRO A 606 -0.13 14.96 -26.16
N GLN A 607 -0.95 14.56 -27.08
CA GLN A 607 -0.75 14.94 -28.49
C GLN A 607 -1.03 16.43 -28.71
N ASP A 608 -2.04 16.98 -28.03
CA ASP A 608 -2.41 18.41 -28.08
C ASP A 608 -2.51 18.96 -26.65
N THR A 609 -1.63 19.91 -26.33
CA THR A 609 -1.62 20.59 -25.04
C THR A 609 -2.83 21.50 -24.82
N GLY A 610 -3.48 21.98 -25.89
CA GLY A 610 -4.66 22.84 -25.82
C GLY A 610 -5.90 22.09 -25.30
N ALA A 611 -6.12 20.86 -25.75
CA ALA A 611 -7.24 20.01 -25.33
C ALA A 611 -6.91 19.12 -24.13
N ALA A 612 -5.64 19.01 -23.74
CA ALA A 612 -5.19 18.08 -22.69
C ALA A 612 -5.90 18.28 -21.34
N GLN A 613 -6.32 19.50 -21.02
CA GLN A 613 -7.05 19.80 -19.77
C GLN A 613 -8.47 19.25 -19.72
N GLU A 614 -9.04 18.88 -20.85
CA GLU A 614 -10.35 18.23 -20.92
C GLU A 614 -10.24 16.77 -20.43
N TYR A 615 -9.07 16.14 -20.57
CA TYR A 615 -8.80 14.76 -20.13
C TYR A 615 -8.10 14.69 -18.77
N ILE A 616 -7.14 15.58 -18.52
CA ILE A 616 -6.41 15.65 -17.26
C ILE A 616 -6.38 17.10 -16.79
N ARG A 617 -7.09 17.40 -15.73
CA ARG A 617 -7.13 18.73 -15.14
C ARG A 617 -6.04 18.93 -14.11
N LEU A 618 -5.10 19.82 -14.40
CA LEU A 618 -4.02 20.19 -13.50
C LEU A 618 -4.48 21.30 -12.56
N ARG A 619 -4.37 21.06 -11.25
CA ARG A 619 -4.73 22.04 -10.20
C ARG A 619 -3.68 22.11 -9.10
N THR A 620 -3.52 23.27 -8.49
CA THR A 620 -2.70 23.46 -7.28
C THR A 620 -3.33 22.78 -6.05
N GLU A 621 -2.59 22.67 -4.94
CA GLU A 621 -3.17 22.17 -3.68
C GLU A 621 -4.30 23.07 -3.15
N GLU A 622 -4.31 24.35 -3.51
CA GLU A 622 -5.36 25.34 -3.19
C GLU A 622 -6.58 25.24 -4.13
N GLY A 623 -6.49 24.45 -5.21
CA GLY A 623 -7.59 24.25 -6.17
C GLY A 623 -7.62 25.21 -7.36
N GLU A 624 -6.55 25.99 -7.57
CA GLU A 624 -6.41 26.84 -8.74
C GLU A 624 -5.98 26.02 -9.96
N ASP A 625 -6.58 26.28 -11.14
CA ASP A 625 -6.23 25.58 -12.36
C ASP A 625 -4.81 25.98 -12.84
N ILE A 626 -4.01 24.99 -13.22
CA ILE A 626 -2.66 25.16 -13.77
C ILE A 626 -2.74 24.91 -15.27
N PRO A 627 -2.24 25.82 -16.13
CA PRO A 627 -2.17 25.54 -17.56
C PRO A 627 -1.20 24.36 -17.82
N TRP A 628 -1.39 23.65 -18.94
CA TRP A 628 -0.43 22.63 -19.36
C TRP A 628 0.94 23.27 -19.57
N PRO A 629 2.05 22.62 -19.15
CA PRO A 629 3.39 23.22 -19.22
C PRO A 629 3.81 23.46 -20.66
N GLY A 630 4.54 24.57 -20.85
CA GLY A 630 5.14 24.93 -22.15
C GLY A 630 6.46 24.21 -22.42
N GLU A 631 7.20 24.74 -23.40
CA GLU A 631 8.50 24.24 -23.79
C GLU A 631 9.53 24.34 -22.64
N GLU A 632 10.31 23.30 -22.42
CA GLU A 632 11.27 23.14 -21.30
C GLU A 632 10.65 23.17 -19.89
N GLU A 633 9.33 23.16 -19.78
CA GLU A 633 8.62 23.23 -18.51
C GLU A 633 7.98 21.87 -18.16
N ALA A 634 7.82 21.65 -16.85
CA ALA A 634 7.10 20.48 -16.33
C ALA A 634 6.20 20.88 -15.15
N VAL A 635 5.05 20.24 -15.04
CA VAL A 635 4.22 20.25 -13.85
C VAL A 635 4.40 18.92 -13.13
N ILE A 636 4.73 18.98 -11.84
CA ILE A 636 5.07 17.78 -11.05
C ILE A 636 4.04 17.59 -9.94
N SER A 637 3.67 16.35 -9.65
CA SER A 637 2.79 16.06 -8.52
C SER A 637 3.41 16.55 -7.19
N ALA A 638 2.65 17.29 -6.39
CA ALA A 638 3.12 17.93 -5.15
C ALA A 638 3.68 16.94 -4.14
N LYS A 639 3.13 15.72 -4.08
CA LYS A 639 3.61 14.62 -3.25
C LYS A 639 5.03 14.18 -3.67
N LEU A 640 5.27 14.02 -4.97
CA LEU A 640 6.57 13.67 -5.54
C LEU A 640 7.60 14.78 -5.25
N ALA A 641 7.22 16.04 -5.50
CA ALA A 641 8.06 17.19 -5.25
C ALA A 641 8.50 17.28 -3.78
N ARG A 642 7.59 17.04 -2.82
CA ARG A 642 7.93 16.99 -1.38
C ARG A 642 8.91 15.86 -1.05
N LYS A 643 8.69 14.67 -1.60
CA LYS A 643 9.57 13.50 -1.35
C LYS A 643 10.98 13.70 -1.93
N CYS A 644 11.07 14.30 -3.09
CA CYS A 644 12.34 14.56 -3.78
C CYS A 644 13.01 15.89 -3.39
N GLY A 645 12.36 16.72 -2.55
CA GLY A 645 12.87 18.02 -2.11
C GLY A 645 12.92 19.07 -3.23
N ILE A 646 11.95 19.03 -4.17
CA ILE A 646 11.85 19.87 -5.35
C ILE A 646 10.89 21.04 -5.07
N ARG A 647 11.18 22.21 -5.62
CA ARG A 647 10.36 23.43 -5.53
C ARG A 647 10.08 23.98 -6.92
N VAL A 648 9.03 24.76 -7.03
CA VAL A 648 8.73 25.53 -8.24
C VAL A 648 9.93 26.40 -8.61
N GLY A 649 10.33 26.35 -9.87
CA GLY A 649 11.51 27.02 -10.42
C GLY A 649 12.80 26.20 -10.39
N ASP A 650 12.83 25.06 -9.71
CA ASP A 650 13.97 24.13 -9.76
C ASP A 650 14.05 23.46 -11.17
N THR A 651 15.27 23.14 -11.61
CA THR A 651 15.46 22.29 -12.79
C THR A 651 15.70 20.86 -12.31
N VAL A 652 14.95 19.92 -12.86
CA VAL A 652 15.04 18.49 -12.54
C VAL A 652 15.45 17.69 -13.75
N THR A 653 16.01 16.53 -13.54
CA THR A 653 16.38 15.59 -14.59
C THR A 653 15.47 14.38 -14.52
N LEU A 654 14.78 14.13 -15.61
CA LEU A 654 14.06 12.88 -15.87
C LEU A 654 14.98 11.97 -16.65
N ARG A 655 14.97 10.70 -16.34
CA ARG A 655 15.81 9.69 -17.00
C ARG A 655 14.92 8.53 -17.45
N THR A 656 14.99 8.17 -18.73
CA THR A 656 14.37 6.97 -19.27
C THR A 656 15.11 5.70 -18.81
N GLU A 657 14.52 4.55 -18.98
CA GLU A 657 15.17 3.25 -18.75
C GLU A 657 16.41 3.07 -19.65
N ASP A 658 16.35 3.55 -20.87
CA ASP A 658 17.47 3.55 -21.83
C ASP A 658 18.61 4.51 -21.46
N GLY A 659 18.44 5.29 -20.39
CA GLY A 659 19.45 6.21 -19.88
C GLY A 659 19.44 7.60 -20.52
N GLU A 660 18.50 7.89 -21.40
CA GLU A 660 18.28 9.24 -21.96
C GLU A 660 17.85 10.20 -20.85
N LYS A 661 18.31 11.46 -20.95
CA LYS A 661 18.10 12.45 -19.90
C LYS A 661 17.36 13.65 -20.46
N LEU A 662 16.21 13.92 -19.93
CA LEU A 662 15.41 15.10 -20.20
C LEU A 662 15.55 16.09 -19.04
N LYS A 663 15.92 17.33 -19.31
CA LYS A 663 16.01 18.40 -18.31
C LYS A 663 14.84 19.34 -18.44
N VAL A 664 14.05 19.46 -17.37
CA VAL A 664 12.86 20.30 -17.34
C VAL A 664 12.85 21.23 -16.13
N LYS A 665 12.31 22.41 -16.30
CA LYS A 665 12.09 23.38 -15.24
C LYS A 665 10.71 23.17 -14.64
N VAL A 666 10.63 23.08 -13.33
CA VAL A 666 9.35 22.93 -12.63
C VAL A 666 8.56 24.23 -12.66
N ALA A 667 7.52 24.30 -13.49
CA ALA A 667 6.65 25.46 -13.62
C ALA A 667 5.63 25.55 -12.46
N ALA A 668 5.04 24.41 -12.08
CA ALA A 668 4.06 24.34 -11.02
C ALA A 668 4.03 22.97 -10.35
N LEU A 669 3.34 22.88 -9.20
CA LEU A 669 3.09 21.62 -8.50
C LEU A 669 1.60 21.32 -8.58
N SER A 670 1.26 20.17 -9.17
CA SER A 670 -0.13 19.72 -9.30
C SER A 670 -0.56 18.85 -8.14
N ARG A 671 -1.82 18.99 -7.79
CA ARG A 671 -2.52 18.10 -6.88
C ARG A 671 -2.75 16.76 -7.58
N ASN A 672 -2.21 15.69 -7.02
CA ASN A 672 -2.42 14.34 -7.50
C ASN A 672 -2.38 13.37 -6.33
N TYR A 673 -3.32 12.45 -6.28
CA TYR A 673 -3.56 11.63 -5.08
C TYR A 673 -2.95 10.24 -5.21
N ILE A 674 -3.00 9.68 -6.42
CA ILE A 674 -2.57 8.31 -6.73
C ILE A 674 -1.34 8.40 -7.63
N TYR A 675 -0.31 7.59 -7.37
CA TYR A 675 0.97 7.54 -8.09
C TYR A 675 1.77 8.88 -8.08
N ASN A 676 2.83 8.89 -8.83
CA ASN A 676 3.68 10.06 -9.07
C ASN A 676 3.58 10.43 -10.54
N TYR A 677 3.25 11.66 -10.84
CA TYR A 677 3.12 12.13 -12.21
C TYR A 677 3.99 13.36 -12.48
N VAL A 678 4.47 13.42 -13.71
CA VAL A 678 5.13 14.58 -14.32
C VAL A 678 4.45 14.84 -15.65
N TYR A 679 4.03 16.05 -15.88
CA TYR A 679 3.35 16.47 -17.10
C TYR A 679 4.28 17.37 -17.89
N ILE A 680 4.47 17.08 -19.16
CA ILE A 680 5.30 17.86 -20.09
C ILE A 680 4.60 18.02 -21.44
N SER A 681 5.09 18.96 -22.24
CA SER A 681 4.58 19.13 -23.61
C SER A 681 5.32 18.25 -24.62
N PRO A 682 4.74 17.98 -25.81
CA PRO A 682 5.44 17.27 -26.89
C PRO A 682 6.69 17.99 -27.36
N GLU A 683 6.66 19.34 -27.33
CA GLU A 683 7.80 20.17 -27.70
C GLU A 683 8.99 19.95 -26.77
N THR A 684 8.70 19.87 -25.44
CA THR A 684 9.72 19.58 -24.43
C THR A 684 10.37 18.20 -24.67
N TRP A 685 9.58 17.20 -25.01
CA TRP A 685 10.10 15.87 -25.34
C TRP A 685 11.00 15.89 -26.58
N LYS A 686 10.54 16.58 -27.64
CA LYS A 686 11.23 16.62 -28.94
C LYS A 686 12.57 17.35 -28.89
N LEU A 687 12.74 18.32 -27.99
CA LEU A 687 13.98 19.07 -27.82
C LEU A 687 15.17 18.19 -27.44
N ASP A 688 14.99 17.26 -26.51
CA ASP A 688 16.09 16.42 -26.01
C ASP A 688 16.17 15.09 -26.76
N ASN A 689 15.07 14.52 -27.22
CA ASN A 689 15.02 13.21 -27.88
C ASN A 689 15.04 13.28 -29.41
N GLY A 690 14.86 14.47 -30.01
CA GLY A 690 14.96 14.68 -31.47
C GLY A 690 13.83 14.07 -32.30
N SER A 691 12.88 13.35 -31.67
CA SER A 691 11.72 12.70 -32.28
C SER A 691 10.44 13.04 -31.53
N ASP A 692 9.31 12.89 -32.20
CA ASP A 692 8.00 13.04 -31.54
C ASP A 692 7.77 11.87 -30.54
N PRO A 693 7.02 12.09 -29.45
CA PRO A 693 6.72 11.03 -28.50
C PRO A 693 5.85 9.94 -29.15
N VAL A 694 6.05 8.69 -28.73
CA VAL A 694 5.25 7.56 -29.21
C VAL A 694 3.98 7.46 -28.36
N TYR A 695 2.83 7.76 -28.97
CA TYR A 695 1.56 7.75 -28.26
C TYR A 695 0.99 6.32 -28.19
N LYS A 696 1.20 5.64 -27.08
CA LYS A 696 0.69 4.28 -26.83
C LYS A 696 -0.61 4.24 -26.03
N SER A 697 -1.09 5.35 -25.53
CA SER A 697 -2.35 5.45 -24.80
C SER A 697 -3.33 6.35 -25.51
N ILE A 698 -4.60 5.98 -25.51
CA ILE A 698 -5.68 6.86 -25.98
C ILE A 698 -6.65 7.04 -24.83
N TYR A 699 -6.90 8.30 -24.44
CA TYR A 699 -7.90 8.62 -23.44
C TYR A 699 -9.20 9.02 -24.14
N ILE A 700 -10.32 8.54 -23.62
CA ILE A 700 -11.60 8.59 -24.26
C ILE A 700 -12.64 9.16 -23.30
N HIS A 701 -13.43 10.12 -23.79
CA HIS A 701 -14.70 10.49 -23.20
C HIS A 701 -15.80 9.62 -23.81
N ALA A 702 -16.40 8.77 -22.99
CA ALA A 702 -17.48 7.89 -23.40
C ALA A 702 -18.84 8.47 -22.99
N SER A 703 -19.90 8.10 -23.70
CA SER A 703 -21.26 8.47 -23.31
C SER A 703 -21.64 7.89 -21.95
N GLU A 704 -22.48 8.61 -21.19
CA GLU A 704 -22.87 8.22 -19.84
C GLU A 704 -23.65 6.90 -19.82
N GLY A 705 -23.03 5.82 -19.36
CA GLY A 705 -23.68 4.53 -19.11
C GLY A 705 -22.70 3.38 -18.86
N ALA A 706 -22.79 2.73 -17.68
CA ALA A 706 -21.88 1.61 -17.34
C ALA A 706 -22.00 0.41 -18.30
N GLN A 707 -23.15 0.22 -18.97
CA GLN A 707 -23.35 -0.85 -19.94
C GLN A 707 -22.81 -0.45 -21.33
N GLU A 708 -22.99 0.80 -21.72
CA GLU A 708 -22.46 1.35 -22.97
C GLU A 708 -20.94 1.37 -22.94
N ASN A 709 -20.35 1.75 -21.82
CA ASN A 709 -18.90 1.71 -21.60
C ASN A 709 -18.33 0.29 -21.68
N ARG A 710 -19.09 -0.71 -21.23
CA ARG A 710 -18.67 -2.11 -21.34
C ARG A 710 -18.73 -2.61 -22.77
N GLU A 711 -19.80 -2.28 -23.52
CA GLU A 711 -19.95 -2.62 -24.94
C GLU A 711 -18.86 -1.93 -25.79
N LEU A 712 -18.55 -0.66 -25.50
CA LEU A 712 -17.45 0.05 -26.14
C LEU A 712 -16.10 -0.61 -25.82
N SER A 713 -15.85 -0.97 -24.57
CA SER A 713 -14.63 -1.69 -24.17
C SER A 713 -14.47 -3.02 -24.90
N GLU A 714 -15.56 -3.78 -25.11
CA GLU A 714 -15.53 -5.03 -25.87
C GLU A 714 -15.22 -4.79 -27.35
N LYS A 715 -15.78 -3.75 -27.96
CA LYS A 715 -15.49 -3.38 -29.36
C LYS A 715 -14.03 -2.94 -29.54
N LEU A 716 -13.53 -2.11 -28.62
CA LEU A 716 -12.14 -1.66 -28.64
C LEU A 716 -11.15 -2.81 -28.48
N LEU A 717 -11.46 -3.78 -27.61
CA LEU A 717 -10.63 -4.99 -27.42
C LEU A 717 -10.65 -5.94 -28.63
N ALA A 718 -11.67 -5.84 -29.49
CA ALA A 718 -11.73 -6.63 -30.71
C ALA A 718 -10.82 -6.08 -31.82
N CYS A 719 -10.36 -4.83 -31.74
CA CYS A 719 -9.42 -4.23 -32.69
C CYS A 719 -8.02 -4.82 -32.48
N ASP A 720 -7.40 -5.29 -33.55
CA ASP A 720 -6.08 -5.96 -33.48
C ASP A 720 -4.96 -5.08 -32.93
N VAL A 721 -5.04 -3.77 -33.09
CA VAL A 721 -4.04 -2.80 -32.60
C VAL A 721 -4.14 -2.53 -31.10
N VAL A 722 -5.24 -2.92 -30.45
CA VAL A 722 -5.48 -2.68 -29.03
C VAL A 722 -4.89 -3.82 -28.20
N SER A 723 -4.16 -3.46 -27.17
CA SER A 723 -3.58 -4.38 -26.19
C SER A 723 -4.48 -4.50 -24.95
N ALA A 724 -4.94 -3.37 -24.42
CA ALA A 724 -5.75 -3.33 -23.21
C ALA A 724 -6.70 -2.13 -23.20
N VAL A 725 -7.81 -2.26 -22.47
CA VAL A 725 -8.75 -1.18 -22.19
C VAL A 725 -9.01 -1.12 -20.70
N ALA A 726 -8.80 0.03 -20.08
CA ALA A 726 -9.10 0.29 -18.67
C ALA A 726 -10.25 1.28 -18.55
N VAL A 727 -11.26 0.95 -17.72
CA VAL A 727 -12.45 1.80 -17.49
C VAL A 727 -12.34 2.42 -16.09
N ASN A 728 -12.35 3.75 -16.01
CA ASN A 728 -12.18 4.50 -14.74
C ASN A 728 -13.32 4.21 -13.75
N ALA A 729 -14.56 4.07 -14.23
CA ALA A 729 -15.70 3.71 -13.38
C ALA A 729 -15.52 2.37 -12.66
N ASP A 730 -14.86 1.40 -13.30
CA ASP A 730 -14.53 0.11 -12.68
C ASP A 730 -13.48 0.26 -11.59
N MET A 731 -12.46 1.13 -11.81
CA MET A 731 -11.44 1.46 -10.82
C MET A 731 -12.07 2.12 -9.58
N LEU A 732 -12.94 3.11 -9.80
CA LEU A 732 -13.67 3.79 -8.73
C LEU A 732 -14.57 2.82 -7.96
N SER A 733 -15.34 1.97 -8.67
CA SER A 733 -16.16 0.93 -8.04
C SER A 733 -15.33 -0.02 -7.16
N GLN A 734 -14.13 -0.35 -7.60
CA GLN A 734 -13.24 -1.23 -6.88
C GLN A 734 -12.67 -0.57 -5.63
N ILE A 735 -12.26 0.69 -5.71
CA ILE A 735 -11.82 1.48 -4.56
C ILE A 735 -12.96 1.61 -3.55
N ASN A 736 -14.19 1.89 -4.00
CA ASN A 736 -15.35 1.98 -3.14
C ASN A 736 -15.68 0.65 -2.43
N LYS A 737 -15.49 -0.50 -3.09
CA LYS A 737 -15.58 -1.82 -2.43
C LYS A 737 -14.49 -2.03 -1.38
N MET A 738 -13.28 -1.56 -1.66
CA MET A 738 -12.18 -1.57 -0.69
C MET A 738 -12.51 -0.72 0.55
N MET A 739 -13.16 0.43 0.37
CA MET A 739 -13.60 1.29 1.47
C MET A 739 -14.64 0.63 2.37
N GLY A 740 -15.50 -0.23 1.83
CA GLY A 740 -16.49 -0.99 2.61
C GLY A 740 -15.89 -1.85 3.72
N SER A 741 -14.64 -2.29 3.59
CA SER A 741 -13.94 -3.03 4.65
C SER A 741 -13.58 -2.15 5.86
N LEU A 742 -13.30 -0.87 5.64
CA LEU A 742 -13.00 0.09 6.70
C LEU A 742 -14.25 0.44 7.52
N ASP A 743 -15.45 0.29 6.97
CA ASP A 743 -16.72 0.56 7.68
C ASP A 743 -16.85 -0.30 8.94
N ALA A 744 -16.42 -1.55 8.89
CA ALA A 744 -16.46 -2.43 10.06
C ALA A 744 -15.51 -1.96 11.18
N VAL A 745 -14.34 -1.44 10.81
CA VAL A 745 -13.36 -0.90 11.75
C VAL A 745 -13.88 0.39 12.37
N VAL A 746 -14.43 1.29 11.55
CA VAL A 746 -15.03 2.55 12.00
C VAL A 746 -16.24 2.28 12.91
N LEU A 747 -17.12 1.35 12.54
CA LEU A 747 -18.25 0.94 13.37
C LEU A 747 -17.79 0.42 14.75
N LEU A 748 -16.72 -0.37 14.78
CA LEU A 748 -16.14 -0.88 16.01
C LEU A 748 -15.66 0.26 16.92
N VAL A 749 -14.95 1.25 16.33
CA VAL A 749 -14.51 2.47 17.05
C VAL A 749 -15.70 3.25 17.60
N ILE A 750 -16.75 3.43 16.81
CA ILE A 750 -18.00 4.11 17.23
C ILE A 750 -18.64 3.40 18.40
N LEU A 751 -18.76 2.08 18.35
CA LEU A 751 -19.35 1.29 19.44
C LEU A 751 -18.53 1.42 20.72
N CYS A 752 -17.20 1.33 20.63
CA CYS A 752 -16.32 1.47 21.79
C CYS A 752 -16.35 2.88 22.37
N ALA A 753 -16.28 3.92 21.54
CA ALA A 753 -16.35 5.31 21.97
C ALA A 753 -17.73 5.65 22.55
N GLY A 754 -18.81 5.13 21.95
CA GLY A 754 -20.18 5.28 22.44
C GLY A 754 -20.40 4.62 23.80
N ALA A 755 -19.93 3.39 23.96
CA ALA A 755 -19.97 2.67 25.24
C ALA A 755 -19.19 3.42 26.35
N LEU A 756 -18.01 3.94 26.00
CA LEU A 756 -17.22 4.73 26.94
C LEU A 756 -17.90 6.03 27.32
N ALA A 757 -18.44 6.76 26.35
CA ALA A 757 -19.19 7.99 26.59
C ALA A 757 -20.41 7.74 27.48
N PHE A 758 -21.17 6.65 27.26
CA PHE A 758 -22.28 6.24 28.07
C PHE A 758 -21.86 6.00 29.53
N ILE A 759 -20.77 5.25 29.75
CA ILE A 759 -20.26 4.97 31.10
C ILE A 759 -19.85 6.26 31.82
N VAL A 760 -19.19 7.18 31.12
CA VAL A 760 -18.77 8.49 31.68
C VAL A 760 -19.99 9.30 32.10
N ILE A 761 -20.95 9.46 31.21
CA ILE A 761 -22.17 10.25 31.47
C ILE A 761 -22.99 9.61 32.59
N TYR A 762 -23.16 8.28 32.58
CA TYR A 762 -23.86 7.53 33.61
C TYR A 762 -23.21 7.72 34.98
N ASN A 763 -21.91 7.49 35.09
CA ASN A 763 -21.16 7.63 36.33
C ASN A 763 -21.26 9.04 36.89
N LEU A 764 -21.10 10.05 36.05
CA LEU A 764 -21.19 11.46 36.46
C LEU A 764 -22.59 11.90 36.86
N THR A 765 -23.57 11.45 36.08
CA THR A 765 -24.98 11.72 36.44
C THR A 765 -25.32 11.14 37.83
N ASN A 766 -24.85 9.91 38.08
CA ASN A 766 -25.05 9.26 39.36
C ASN A 766 -24.36 10.01 40.53
N ILE A 767 -23.13 10.45 40.32
CA ILE A 767 -22.39 11.26 41.28
C ILE A 767 -23.08 12.60 41.50
N ASN A 768 -23.54 13.27 40.46
CA ASN A 768 -24.21 14.54 40.55
C ASN A 768 -25.52 14.47 41.33
N ILE A 769 -26.30 13.39 41.13
CA ILE A 769 -27.54 13.15 41.88
C ILE A 769 -27.22 12.89 43.35
N THR A 770 -26.27 12.02 43.65
CA THR A 770 -25.95 11.58 45.01
C THR A 770 -25.41 12.74 45.87
N GLU A 771 -24.54 13.57 45.37
CA GLU A 771 -23.96 14.70 46.07
C GLU A 771 -24.99 15.81 46.32
N ARG A 772 -26.00 15.93 45.46
CA ARG A 772 -27.05 16.96 45.57
C ARG A 772 -28.35 16.44 46.19
N ILE A 773 -28.35 15.26 46.77
CA ILE A 773 -29.56 14.64 47.30
C ILE A 773 -30.27 15.56 48.33
N ARG A 774 -29.48 16.29 49.13
CA ARG A 774 -30.04 17.28 50.10
C ARG A 774 -30.58 18.51 49.39
N GLU A 775 -29.92 19.05 48.37
CA GLU A 775 -30.41 20.17 47.56
C GLU A 775 -31.70 19.76 46.83
N ILE A 776 -31.69 18.59 46.22
CA ILE A 776 -32.87 18.00 45.56
C ILE A 776 -34.03 17.83 46.54
N ALA A 777 -33.77 17.33 47.74
CA ALA A 777 -34.78 17.20 48.78
C ALA A 777 -35.32 18.57 49.19
N THR A 778 -34.46 19.58 49.36
CA THR A 778 -34.87 20.95 49.67
C THR A 778 -35.76 21.56 48.59
N ILE A 779 -35.39 21.41 47.33
CA ILE A 779 -36.17 21.90 46.18
C ILE A 779 -37.55 21.20 46.12
N LYS A 780 -37.58 19.89 46.36
CA LYS A 780 -38.87 19.16 46.46
C LYS A 780 -39.74 19.60 47.60
N VAL A 781 -39.17 19.89 48.79
CA VAL A 781 -39.89 20.44 49.94
C VAL A 781 -40.45 21.84 49.64
N LEU A 782 -39.76 22.62 48.82
CA LEU A 782 -40.18 23.92 48.33
C LEU A 782 -41.30 23.85 47.26
N GLY A 783 -41.80 22.64 46.92
CA GLY A 783 -42.97 22.46 46.06
C GLY A 783 -42.66 22.34 44.57
N PHE A 784 -41.40 22.20 44.15
CA PHE A 784 -41.06 21.99 42.73
C PHE A 784 -41.53 20.62 42.24
N ARG A 785 -42.04 20.59 41.02
CA ARG A 785 -42.51 19.34 40.37
C ARG A 785 -41.35 18.42 40.03
N PRO A 786 -41.55 17.11 39.96
CA PRO A 786 -40.49 16.15 39.64
C PRO A 786 -39.75 16.47 38.32
N LYS A 787 -40.46 16.94 37.28
CA LYS A 787 -39.87 17.36 35.99
C LYS A 787 -38.97 18.60 36.13
N GLU A 788 -39.32 19.53 36.98
CA GLU A 788 -38.52 20.75 37.21
C GLU A 788 -37.23 20.43 37.98
N THR A 789 -37.35 19.58 38.98
CA THR A 789 -36.21 19.07 39.76
C THR A 789 -35.25 18.26 38.88
N ALA A 790 -35.78 17.39 38.02
CA ALA A 790 -35.02 16.65 37.07
C ALA A 790 -34.30 17.58 36.05
N SER A 791 -35.04 18.56 35.51
CA SER A 791 -34.47 19.57 34.60
C SER A 791 -33.34 20.37 35.25
N TYR A 792 -33.41 20.70 36.54
CA TYR A 792 -32.37 21.37 37.28
C TYR A 792 -31.08 20.54 37.34
N VAL A 793 -31.19 19.25 37.61
CA VAL A 793 -30.05 18.34 37.73
C VAL A 793 -29.43 18.04 36.36
N PHE A 794 -30.29 17.75 35.38
CA PHE A 794 -29.79 17.34 34.05
C PHE A 794 -29.26 18.50 33.20
N ARG A 795 -29.69 19.73 33.44
CA ARG A 795 -29.23 20.91 32.71
C ARG A 795 -27.68 21.08 32.77
N GLU A 796 -27.10 20.83 33.94
CA GLU A 796 -25.67 20.89 34.11
C GLU A 796 -24.96 19.84 33.27
N ASN A 797 -25.47 18.61 33.25
CA ASN A 797 -24.90 17.55 32.42
C ASN A 797 -24.98 17.87 30.91
N VAL A 798 -26.15 18.42 30.47
CA VAL A 798 -26.32 18.84 29.07
C VAL A 798 -25.30 19.92 28.67
N VAL A 799 -25.12 20.93 29.51
CA VAL A 799 -24.12 22.00 29.25
C VAL A 799 -22.68 21.45 29.19
N LEU A 800 -22.36 20.57 30.13
CA LEU A 800 -21.02 19.95 30.16
C LEU A 800 -20.80 19.01 29.00
N THR A 801 -21.82 18.28 28.58
CA THR A 801 -21.78 17.42 27.40
C THR A 801 -21.56 18.27 26.14
N ALA A 802 -22.31 19.34 25.96
CA ALA A 802 -22.17 20.25 24.83
C ALA A 802 -20.76 20.87 24.77
N LEU A 803 -20.23 21.31 25.90
CA LEU A 803 -18.85 21.83 25.99
C LEU A 803 -17.82 20.75 25.69
N GLY A 804 -18.01 19.53 26.22
CA GLY A 804 -17.15 18.40 25.93
C GLY A 804 -17.15 18.02 24.46
N THR A 805 -18.33 18.03 23.82
CA THR A 805 -18.47 17.77 22.37
C THR A 805 -17.75 18.84 21.54
N ILE A 806 -17.91 20.15 21.86
CA ILE A 806 -17.21 21.22 21.14
C ILE A 806 -15.69 21.08 21.25
N VAL A 807 -15.19 20.81 22.45
CA VAL A 807 -13.75 20.56 22.65
C VAL A 807 -13.31 19.29 21.92
N GLY A 808 -14.15 18.26 21.93
CA GLY A 808 -13.91 16.99 21.25
C GLY A 808 -13.86 17.12 19.72
N LEU A 809 -14.71 17.96 19.13
CA LEU A 809 -14.67 18.28 17.70
C LEU A 809 -13.31 18.92 17.32
N GLY A 810 -12.89 19.92 18.08
CA GLY A 810 -11.57 20.55 17.85
C GLY A 810 -10.40 19.59 18.04
N ALA A 811 -10.42 18.80 19.10
CA ALA A 811 -9.40 17.77 19.36
C ALA A 811 -9.41 16.67 18.30
N GLY A 812 -10.61 16.28 17.81
CA GLY A 812 -10.76 15.29 16.75
C GLY A 812 -10.16 15.74 15.41
N ILE A 813 -10.39 17.01 15.04
CA ILE A 813 -9.76 17.58 13.83
C ILE A 813 -8.22 17.57 13.95
N CYS A 814 -7.69 17.96 15.12
CA CYS A 814 -6.24 17.93 15.35
C CYS A 814 -5.70 16.50 15.30
N LEU A 815 -6.40 15.55 15.89
CA LEU A 815 -6.02 14.14 15.92
C LEU A 815 -6.09 13.51 14.53
N HIS A 816 -7.16 13.80 13.78
CA HIS A 816 -7.32 13.38 12.40
C HIS A 816 -6.14 13.87 11.53
N ARG A 817 -5.81 15.18 11.59
CA ARG A 817 -4.66 15.73 10.87
C ARG A 817 -3.34 15.07 11.28
N PHE A 818 -3.16 14.78 12.56
CA PHE A 818 -1.97 14.08 13.05
C PHE A 818 -1.88 12.65 12.50
N VAL A 819 -2.99 11.94 12.48
CA VAL A 819 -3.04 10.55 11.96
C VAL A 819 -2.76 10.54 10.46
N ILE A 820 -3.44 11.38 9.69
CA ILE A 820 -3.24 11.47 8.23
C ILE A 820 -1.79 11.90 7.87
N ALA A 821 -1.18 12.78 8.65
CA ALA A 821 0.21 13.18 8.41
C ALA A 821 1.24 12.05 8.69
N ASN A 822 0.86 11.01 9.43
CA ASN A 822 1.73 9.89 9.79
C ASN A 822 1.36 8.55 9.08
N ILE A 823 0.28 8.54 8.32
CA ILE A 823 -0.09 7.50 7.36
C ILE A 823 0.41 7.91 5.96
#